data_52631cd7c0799f477f5ebccd178334f0
#
_entry.id   52631cd7c0799f477f5ebccd178334f0
#
_cell.length_a   1.000
_cell.length_b   1.000
_cell.length_c   1.000
_cell.angle_alpha   90.00
_cell.angle_beta   90.00
_cell.angle_gamma   90.00
#
_symmetry.space_group_name_H-M   'P 1'
#
loop_
_entity.id
_entity.type
_entity.pdbx_description
1 polymer ?
#
loop_
_entity_poly.entity_id
_entity_poly.type
_entity_poly.pdbx_seq_one_letter_code
_entity_poly.pdbx_strand_id
1 'polypeptide(L)'
;MPSKRQSSLMRLLFWLTVFESPWLVSTAASKQGRAQQPLWSFVDPLIGTVGPRPGSAIAGGNSFPGASLPWGMAKPGIDTSYIGLPNGSAVDANAGYTPLGNVTAVSMTHVSGSGGAPTYGLISQMPLFGNLASVNLADNMTYAQNRSLHLESATVGLFTTTLQNGIKIEITSGNHTGFMRYTFPNPETSKNQSAFNVDSTMSEPLTTNEHDAHVLVDLTHVLPAYSAMAYSQKYVRGELHVRPSSSSLPSYYGSATYVGGWPQPDAHTIHFCGNFSVPAGSVLTPTSDHVQQSPNMVPGAGTFTWQHNPFLPLSFTARPVPRGYSDVRSYSGSGMGLGALFSWSPTEERVNSSLTLEAKLGISYISAAQACSHVQEELPHAKSFDYIVAQGRQEWEDKILSKIQIGDDGDATSNNATLKRMLYSALYQTGLMPTDKTGECPVWNSSDSKPYYDDHYTLWDTYRTLLPLYHLIFTKPYSRILSGLISIFTEEGFLPAGRAANWNGRVQGGTHADMVLADGFVKSVRALSGETGRGELDSRIDWEEAYRAVMKDASVMPERNADPVAFDGATKEGRGALDDYLSLGFITRNHTRSVSRGVEYPQNDFAIYSMAHGLKKSQEAVNQMRERASWWQNQWNPTANTTLKGLGIFTGFPGPRNADKTWNVTAYDPLSCGTCGWDADIYEAKIWETAFSVAPRHGQGHRCDGW
;
A
#
# COMPACT_ATOMS: atom_id res chain seq x y z
N MET A 1 19.58 -44.20 -50.07
CA MET A 1 19.95 -42.77 -50.24
C MET A 1 18.89 -41.92 -49.57
N PRO A 2 19.26 -41.22 -48.52
CA PRO A 2 18.32 -40.43 -47.73
C PRO A 2 18.55 -38.92 -47.87
N SER A 3 17.51 -38.14 -47.85
CA SER A 3 17.60 -36.68 -47.76
C SER A 3 17.42 -36.23 -46.31
N LYS A 4 18.40 -35.51 -45.82
CA LYS A 4 18.36 -34.78 -44.57
C LYS A 4 17.42 -33.60 -44.67
N ARG A 5 16.53 -33.43 -43.68
CA ARG A 5 15.94 -32.12 -43.34
C ARG A 5 16.40 -31.74 -41.96
N GLN A 6 17.16 -30.65 -41.90
CA GLN A 6 17.54 -29.95 -40.69
C GLN A 6 16.36 -29.14 -40.20
N SER A 7 15.99 -29.30 -38.95
CA SER A 7 15.11 -28.38 -38.24
C SER A 7 15.99 -27.43 -37.42
N SER A 8 15.94 -26.17 -37.76
CA SER A 8 16.61 -25.09 -37.01
C SER A 8 15.82 -24.79 -35.73
N LEU A 9 16.35 -25.12 -34.59
CA LEU A 9 15.92 -24.58 -33.30
C LEU A 9 16.53 -23.17 -33.14
N MET A 10 15.65 -22.20 -33.11
CA MET A 10 15.98 -20.79 -32.84
C MET A 10 16.25 -20.65 -31.33
N ARG A 11 17.53 -20.63 -30.96
CA ARG A 11 17.95 -20.23 -29.60
C ARG A 11 18.00 -18.70 -29.55
N LEU A 12 17.05 -18.07 -28.84
CA LEU A 12 17.15 -16.68 -28.45
C LEU A 12 18.10 -16.57 -27.27
N LEU A 13 19.36 -16.25 -27.54
CA LEU A 13 20.32 -15.79 -26.54
C LEU A 13 20.31 -14.25 -26.54
N PHE A 14 19.73 -13.67 -25.51
CA PHE A 14 19.92 -12.22 -25.24
C PHE A 14 21.31 -12.01 -24.66
N TRP A 15 22.18 -11.41 -25.43
CA TRP A 15 23.46 -10.87 -24.97
C TRP A 15 23.23 -9.42 -24.55
N LEU A 16 23.29 -9.13 -23.24
CA LEU A 16 23.46 -7.81 -22.71
C LEU A 16 24.95 -7.59 -22.46
N THR A 17 25.62 -6.86 -23.36
CA THR A 17 26.98 -6.41 -23.14
C THR A 17 26.94 -5.04 -22.46
N VAL A 18 27.45 -4.96 -21.25
CA VAL A 18 27.79 -3.70 -20.58
C VAL A 18 29.26 -3.42 -20.83
N PHE A 19 29.56 -2.38 -21.56
CA PHE A 19 30.90 -1.83 -21.71
C PHE A 19 31.16 -0.77 -20.65
N GLU A 20 32.16 -1.00 -19.82
CA GLU A 20 32.88 0.10 -19.20
C GLU A 20 33.83 0.70 -20.25
N SER A 21 33.62 1.94 -20.63
CA SER A 21 34.52 2.68 -21.51
C SER A 21 35.22 3.78 -20.75
N PRO A 22 36.55 3.88 -20.80
CA PRO A 22 37.27 5.07 -20.34
C PRO A 22 37.01 6.25 -21.30
N TRP A 23 36.98 7.40 -20.72
CA TRP A 23 36.72 8.70 -21.36
C TRP A 23 37.54 8.90 -22.64
N LEU A 24 36.88 8.87 -23.77
CA LEU A 24 37.37 9.46 -25.01
C LEU A 24 36.54 10.70 -25.28
N VAL A 25 37.15 11.86 -25.06
CA VAL A 25 36.60 13.15 -25.50
C VAL A 25 36.68 13.17 -27.03
N SER A 26 35.55 12.94 -27.69
CA SER A 26 35.38 13.22 -29.10
C SER A 26 34.62 14.54 -29.25
N THR A 27 35.30 15.57 -29.75
CA THR A 27 34.68 16.82 -30.21
C THR A 27 33.91 16.55 -31.50
N ALA A 28 32.61 16.24 -31.38
CA ALA A 28 31.68 16.19 -32.49
C ALA A 28 30.75 17.41 -32.41
N ALA A 29 30.59 18.07 -33.53
CA ALA A 29 29.81 19.28 -33.73
C ALA A 29 28.41 19.22 -33.13
N SER A 30 28.01 20.28 -32.45
CA SER A 30 26.70 20.46 -31.82
C SER A 30 25.58 20.43 -32.88
N LYS A 31 24.89 19.29 -33.00
CA LYS A 31 23.47 19.32 -33.31
C LYS A 31 22.80 19.91 -32.08
N GLN A 32 22.13 21.05 -32.25
CA GLN A 32 21.22 21.57 -31.21
C GLN A 32 20.29 20.44 -30.77
N GLY A 33 20.62 19.79 -29.68
CA GLY A 33 19.82 18.69 -29.10
C GLY A 33 18.48 19.26 -28.65
N ARG A 34 17.39 18.79 -29.21
CA ARG A 34 16.09 18.90 -28.54
C ARG A 34 16.32 18.44 -27.10
N ALA A 35 16.02 19.31 -26.13
CA ALA A 35 16.08 18.94 -24.72
C ALA A 35 15.28 17.64 -24.55
N GLN A 36 15.93 16.58 -24.08
CA GLN A 36 15.30 15.29 -23.93
C GLN A 36 14.17 15.45 -22.93
N GLN A 37 12.96 15.03 -23.32
CA GLN A 37 11.78 15.12 -22.47
C GLN A 37 12.02 14.26 -21.22
N PRO A 38 11.82 14.78 -19.98
CA PRO A 38 12.09 14.03 -18.78
C PRO A 38 11.19 12.80 -18.67
N LEU A 39 11.71 11.68 -18.16
CA LEU A 39 11.00 10.40 -18.16
C LEU A 39 9.75 10.43 -17.30
N TRP A 40 9.74 11.20 -16.20
CA TRP A 40 8.57 11.39 -15.36
C TRP A 40 7.35 11.96 -16.12
N SER A 41 7.57 12.66 -17.24
CA SER A 41 6.46 13.21 -18.04
C SER A 41 5.68 12.15 -18.84
N PHE A 42 6.20 10.93 -18.95
CA PHE A 42 5.50 9.80 -19.55
C PHE A 42 4.70 9.01 -18.53
N VAL A 43 4.87 9.25 -17.23
CA VAL A 43 4.16 8.52 -16.17
C VAL A 43 2.73 9.02 -16.05
N ASP A 44 1.80 8.09 -16.01
CA ASP A 44 0.38 8.32 -15.72
C ASP A 44 -0.01 7.59 -14.44
N PRO A 45 -0.02 8.27 -13.28
CA PRO A 45 -0.38 7.66 -12.00
C PRO A 45 -1.84 7.22 -11.89
N LEU A 46 -2.71 7.64 -12.81
CA LEU A 46 -4.12 7.25 -12.81
C LEU A 46 -4.36 5.83 -13.38
N ILE A 47 -3.35 5.19 -13.96
CA ILE A 47 -3.48 3.81 -14.44
C ILE A 47 -3.71 2.87 -13.24
N GLY A 48 -4.81 2.09 -13.30
CA GLY A 48 -5.18 1.13 -12.25
C GLY A 48 -6.02 1.72 -11.11
N THR A 49 -6.43 2.98 -11.19
CA THR A 49 -7.21 3.66 -10.15
C THR A 49 -8.72 3.48 -10.27
N VAL A 50 -9.21 2.97 -11.40
CA VAL A 50 -10.65 2.82 -11.63
C VAL A 50 -11.23 1.66 -10.83
N GLY A 51 -12.24 1.94 -10.04
CA GLY A 51 -13.03 0.95 -9.31
C GLY A 51 -13.71 1.53 -8.07
N PRO A 52 -14.64 0.80 -7.46
CA PRO A 52 -15.28 -0.41 -7.99
C PRO A 52 -16.20 -0.09 -9.18
N ARG A 53 -16.41 -1.07 -10.05
CA ARG A 53 -17.40 -0.89 -11.12
C ARG A 53 -18.81 -1.22 -10.63
N PRO A 54 -19.85 -0.52 -11.08
CA PRO A 54 -21.23 -0.88 -10.76
C PRO A 54 -21.51 -2.35 -11.06
N GLY A 55 -22.10 -3.06 -10.10
CA GLY A 55 -22.38 -4.49 -10.21
C GLY A 55 -21.19 -5.43 -9.95
N SER A 56 -20.01 -4.92 -9.66
CA SER A 56 -18.87 -5.73 -9.21
C SER A 56 -19.03 -6.04 -7.72
N ALA A 57 -18.82 -7.31 -7.35
CA ALA A 57 -18.74 -7.73 -5.95
C ALA A 57 -17.35 -7.50 -5.33
N ILE A 58 -16.38 -7.09 -6.14
CA ILE A 58 -14.99 -6.93 -5.76
C ILE A 58 -14.61 -5.46 -5.91
N ALA A 59 -13.96 -4.89 -4.89
CA ALA A 59 -13.38 -3.57 -4.96
C ALA A 59 -12.35 -3.49 -6.10
N GLY A 60 -12.19 -2.30 -6.65
CA GLY A 60 -11.14 -1.95 -7.60
C GLY A 60 -10.40 -0.74 -7.08
N GLY A 61 -9.73 0.00 -7.98
CA GLY A 61 -8.95 1.16 -7.57
C GLY A 61 -7.76 0.76 -6.71
N ASN A 62 -6.94 -0.15 -7.24
CA ASN A 62 -5.80 -0.73 -6.52
C ASN A 62 -4.54 0.13 -6.58
N SER A 63 -4.52 1.16 -7.43
CA SER A 63 -3.38 2.06 -7.60
C SER A 63 -3.64 3.38 -6.92
N PHE A 64 -2.62 3.88 -6.22
CA PHE A 64 -2.64 5.18 -5.55
C PHE A 64 -2.13 6.27 -6.50
N PRO A 65 -2.93 7.30 -6.82
CA PRO A 65 -2.54 8.36 -7.76
C PRO A 65 -1.94 9.60 -7.08
N GLY A 66 -1.88 9.63 -5.74
CA GLY A 66 -1.40 10.78 -4.98
C GLY A 66 0.12 10.97 -5.07
N ALA A 67 0.61 12.00 -4.41
CA ALA A 67 2.04 12.28 -4.36
C ALA A 67 2.76 11.34 -3.40
N SER A 68 3.93 10.87 -3.80
CA SER A 68 4.84 10.06 -2.97
C SER A 68 6.26 10.18 -3.50
N LEU A 69 7.25 9.98 -2.66
CA LEU A 69 8.62 9.67 -3.08
C LEU A 69 8.81 8.16 -3.30
N PRO A 70 9.85 7.72 -4.03
CA PRO A 70 10.15 6.29 -4.16
C PRO A 70 10.30 5.63 -2.79
N TRP A 71 9.49 4.60 -2.53
CA TRP A 71 9.39 3.89 -1.24
C TRP A 71 9.07 4.79 -0.04
N GLY A 72 8.58 6.00 -0.27
CA GLY A 72 8.31 6.99 0.78
C GLY A 72 7.23 6.54 1.77
N MET A 73 7.38 6.93 3.04
CA MET A 73 6.43 6.61 4.10
C MET A 73 5.15 7.44 3.97
N ALA A 74 5.26 8.73 3.71
CA ALA A 74 4.12 9.58 3.43
C ALA A 74 3.62 9.37 2.00
N LYS A 75 2.34 9.11 1.87
CA LYS A 75 1.62 8.98 0.60
C LYS A 75 0.33 9.82 0.68
N PRO A 76 0.47 11.17 0.72
CA PRO A 76 -0.70 12.04 0.81
C PRO A 76 -1.52 12.02 -0.48
N GLY A 77 -2.83 11.89 -0.33
CA GLY A 77 -3.78 11.85 -1.44
C GLY A 77 -5.19 12.11 -1.01
N ILE A 78 -6.10 12.27 -1.97
CA ILE A 78 -7.53 12.36 -1.70
C ILE A 78 -8.12 10.97 -1.47
N ASP A 79 -9.00 10.89 -0.48
CA ASP A 79 -9.86 9.74 -0.24
C ASP A 79 -11.22 9.97 -0.85
N THR A 80 -11.76 8.95 -1.50
CA THR A 80 -13.05 9.04 -2.17
C THR A 80 -13.98 7.94 -1.71
N SER A 81 -15.25 8.29 -1.52
CA SER A 81 -16.30 7.34 -1.17
C SER A 81 -17.33 7.25 -2.29
N TYR A 82 -17.67 6.04 -2.68
CA TYR A 82 -18.62 5.78 -3.75
C TYR A 82 -19.78 4.91 -3.27
N ILE A 83 -21.00 5.45 -3.31
CA ILE A 83 -22.23 4.73 -3.02
C ILE A 83 -22.85 4.30 -4.35
N GLY A 84 -22.64 3.08 -4.77
CA GLY A 84 -23.10 2.63 -6.08
C GLY A 84 -23.46 1.16 -6.19
N LEU A 85 -23.41 0.42 -5.07
CA LEU A 85 -23.88 -0.96 -5.07
C LEU A 85 -25.40 -1.05 -5.03
N PRO A 86 -26.00 -2.10 -5.60
CA PRO A 86 -27.47 -2.29 -5.62
C PRO A 86 -28.12 -2.30 -4.24
N ASN A 87 -27.38 -2.63 -3.20
CA ASN A 87 -27.83 -2.63 -1.80
C ASN A 87 -27.58 -1.29 -1.07
N GLY A 88 -27.11 -0.27 -1.77
CA GLY A 88 -26.80 1.04 -1.18
C GLY A 88 -25.54 1.10 -0.33
N SER A 89 -24.74 0.02 -0.27
CA SER A 89 -23.48 0.06 0.47
C SER A 89 -22.45 0.90 -0.26
N ALA A 90 -21.69 1.68 0.51
CA ALA A 90 -20.50 2.37 0.02
C ALA A 90 -19.40 1.32 -0.20
N VAL A 91 -18.74 1.39 -1.34
CA VAL A 91 -17.55 0.61 -1.62
C VAL A 91 -16.46 1.58 -2.04
N ASP A 92 -15.41 1.62 -1.26
CA ASP A 92 -14.27 2.44 -1.59
C ASP A 92 -13.21 1.67 -2.37
N ALA A 93 -12.39 2.41 -3.08
CA ALA A 93 -11.24 1.84 -3.75
C ALA A 93 -10.22 1.33 -2.73
N ASN A 94 -9.56 0.21 -3.01
CA ASN A 94 -8.58 -0.39 -2.10
C ASN A 94 -7.41 0.56 -1.77
N ALA A 95 -7.01 1.41 -2.73
CA ALA A 95 -5.98 2.42 -2.55
C ALA A 95 -6.53 3.81 -2.16
N GLY A 96 -7.80 3.92 -1.77
CA GLY A 96 -8.44 5.14 -1.29
C GLY A 96 -9.03 6.04 -2.37
N TYR A 97 -8.66 5.88 -3.61
CA TYR A 97 -9.10 6.74 -4.71
C TYR A 97 -9.92 5.97 -5.76
N THR A 98 -11.02 6.57 -6.19
CA THR A 98 -11.72 6.19 -7.42
C THR A 98 -12.26 7.44 -8.14
N PRO A 99 -12.19 7.51 -9.49
CA PRO A 99 -12.80 8.62 -10.22
C PRO A 99 -14.32 8.69 -10.07
N LEU A 100 -14.95 7.62 -9.60
CA LEU A 100 -16.41 7.54 -9.40
C LEU A 100 -16.89 8.08 -8.05
N GLY A 101 -15.99 8.30 -7.09
CA GLY A 101 -16.34 8.66 -5.72
C GLY A 101 -16.27 10.15 -5.44
N ASN A 102 -17.00 10.61 -4.41
CA ASN A 102 -16.89 11.94 -3.85
C ASN A 102 -15.67 12.03 -2.93
N VAL A 103 -14.99 13.17 -2.91
CA VAL A 103 -13.87 13.43 -2.00
C VAL A 103 -14.40 13.59 -0.59
N THR A 104 -13.88 12.80 0.33
CA THR A 104 -14.25 12.81 1.76
C THR A 104 -13.11 13.30 2.66
N ALA A 105 -11.88 13.18 2.19
CA ALA A 105 -10.69 13.60 2.94
C ALA A 105 -9.45 13.76 2.03
N VAL A 106 -8.43 14.37 2.58
CA VAL A 106 -7.03 14.32 2.15
C VAL A 106 -6.26 13.67 3.28
N SER A 107 -5.80 12.43 3.13
CA SER A 107 -5.10 11.69 4.18
C SER A 107 -3.64 11.43 3.85
N MET A 108 -2.84 11.06 4.86
CA MET A 108 -1.38 10.98 4.76
C MET A 108 -0.84 9.62 4.34
N THR A 109 -1.65 8.58 4.47
CA THR A 109 -1.16 7.21 4.32
C THR A 109 -2.04 6.39 3.40
N HIS A 110 -1.42 5.77 2.41
CA HIS A 110 -2.07 4.88 1.44
C HIS A 110 -1.18 3.69 1.10
N VAL A 111 -1.77 2.66 0.55
CA VAL A 111 -1.08 1.55 -0.12
C VAL A 111 -1.37 1.58 -1.62
N SER A 112 -0.51 0.95 -2.41
CA SER A 112 -0.70 0.82 -3.85
C SER A 112 -0.37 -0.60 -4.29
N GLY A 113 -0.99 -1.07 -5.37
CA GLY A 113 -0.86 -2.45 -5.81
C GLY A 113 -1.57 -3.45 -4.89
N SER A 114 -2.55 -2.97 -4.11
CA SER A 114 -3.32 -3.79 -3.20
C SER A 114 -4.49 -4.47 -3.94
N GLY A 115 -4.79 -5.72 -3.60
CA GLY A 115 -5.91 -6.46 -4.18
C GLY A 115 -6.94 -6.95 -3.15
N GLY A 116 -6.71 -6.65 -1.88
CA GLY A 116 -7.54 -7.11 -0.76
C GLY A 116 -8.44 -6.02 -0.18
N ALA A 117 -8.26 -5.73 1.08
CA ALA A 117 -9.01 -4.69 1.78
C ALA A 117 -8.25 -3.37 1.84
N PRO A 118 -8.93 -2.23 1.86
CA PRO A 118 -8.33 -0.94 2.13
C PRO A 118 -7.53 -0.95 3.43
N THR A 119 -6.38 -0.29 3.42
CA THR A 119 -5.53 -0.10 4.59
C THR A 119 -5.09 1.35 4.62
N TYR A 120 -5.16 1.98 5.83
CA TYR A 120 -4.81 3.37 6.06
C TYR A 120 -5.89 4.41 5.73
N GLY A 121 -5.55 5.52 5.09
CA GLY A 121 -6.37 6.73 5.02
C GLY A 121 -6.29 7.52 6.33
N LEU A 122 -5.10 7.52 6.98
CA LEU A 122 -4.95 8.02 8.35
C LEU A 122 -4.44 9.46 8.37
N ILE A 123 -4.77 10.17 9.45
CA ILE A 123 -4.40 11.56 9.71
C ILE A 123 -4.85 12.44 8.55
N SER A 124 -6.12 12.73 8.54
CA SER A 124 -6.76 13.40 7.42
C SER A 124 -7.00 14.89 7.66
N GLN A 125 -7.10 15.61 6.56
CA GLN A 125 -7.62 16.97 6.47
C GLN A 125 -8.76 17.00 5.45
N MET A 126 -9.73 17.92 5.63
CA MET A 126 -10.72 18.23 4.61
C MET A 126 -10.90 19.74 4.52
N PRO A 127 -10.62 20.37 3.37
CA PRO A 127 -10.90 21.78 3.18
C PRO A 127 -12.39 21.98 2.96
N LEU A 128 -12.99 22.92 3.72
CA LEU A 128 -14.40 23.28 3.67
C LEU A 128 -14.52 24.79 3.45
N PHE A 129 -15.62 25.25 2.87
CA PHE A 129 -15.81 26.66 2.56
C PHE A 129 -17.23 27.12 2.86
N GLY A 130 -17.31 28.30 3.44
CA GLY A 130 -18.58 29.01 3.70
C GLY A 130 -19.28 28.59 5.00
N ASN A 131 -20.57 28.74 5.04
CA ASN A 131 -21.36 28.43 6.23
C ASN A 131 -21.47 26.92 6.47
N LEU A 132 -21.07 26.47 7.63
CA LEU A 132 -21.07 25.05 8.03
C LEU A 132 -22.30 24.67 8.90
N ALA A 133 -23.34 25.48 8.97
CA ALA A 133 -24.53 25.23 9.83
C ALA A 133 -25.23 23.88 9.50
N SER A 134 -25.11 23.40 8.26
CA SER A 134 -25.68 22.12 7.83
C SER A 134 -24.66 20.97 7.81
N VAL A 135 -23.45 21.20 8.28
CA VAL A 135 -22.36 20.20 8.26
C VAL A 135 -22.24 19.51 9.60
N ASN A 136 -22.29 18.18 9.60
CA ASN A 136 -21.92 17.36 10.74
C ASN A 136 -20.45 16.92 10.58
N LEU A 137 -19.54 17.52 11.33
CA LEU A 137 -18.10 17.23 11.24
C LEU A 137 -17.75 15.77 11.58
N ALA A 138 -18.65 15.04 12.24
CA ALA A 138 -18.50 13.63 12.54
C ALA A 138 -18.98 12.68 11.41
N ASP A 139 -19.64 13.22 10.40
CA ASP A 139 -20.17 12.47 9.26
C ASP A 139 -19.62 13.06 7.96
N ASN A 140 -18.63 12.37 7.40
CA ASN A 140 -17.96 12.80 6.18
C ASN A 140 -18.91 12.87 4.97
N MET A 141 -20.04 12.19 4.99
CA MET A 141 -21.02 12.27 3.92
C MET A 141 -21.76 13.62 3.88
N THR A 142 -21.80 14.35 4.99
CA THR A 142 -22.43 15.70 5.04
C THR A 142 -21.56 16.78 4.39
N TYR A 143 -20.27 16.52 4.20
CA TYR A 143 -19.33 17.43 3.57
C TYR A 143 -18.56 16.82 2.39
N ALA A 144 -18.87 15.59 2.01
CA ALA A 144 -18.29 14.97 0.82
C ALA A 144 -18.57 15.79 -0.44
N GLN A 145 -17.56 16.02 -1.26
CA GLN A 145 -17.65 16.86 -2.44
C GLN A 145 -17.38 16.08 -3.71
N ASN A 146 -18.25 16.25 -4.69
CA ASN A 146 -17.96 15.83 -6.06
C ASN A 146 -16.84 16.72 -6.64
N ARG A 147 -16.24 16.28 -7.72
CA ARG A 147 -15.15 17.00 -8.36
C ARG A 147 -15.21 16.92 -9.88
N SER A 148 -14.48 17.79 -10.53
CA SER A 148 -14.40 17.89 -11.98
C SER A 148 -13.21 17.08 -12.48
N LEU A 149 -13.45 15.88 -12.99
CA LEU A 149 -12.39 14.98 -13.45
C LEU A 149 -11.53 15.56 -14.58
N HIS A 150 -12.07 16.47 -15.40
CA HIS A 150 -11.29 17.15 -16.43
C HIS A 150 -10.36 18.24 -15.90
N LEU A 151 -10.54 18.66 -14.63
CA LEU A 151 -9.63 19.55 -13.90
C LEU A 151 -8.73 18.77 -12.93
N GLU A 152 -8.86 17.44 -12.90
CA GLU A 152 -8.03 16.56 -12.10
C GLU A 152 -6.79 16.13 -12.87
N SER A 153 -5.65 16.18 -12.23
CA SER A 153 -4.37 15.78 -12.81
C SER A 153 -3.51 15.09 -11.77
N ALA A 154 -3.01 13.92 -12.12
CA ALA A 154 -1.97 13.23 -11.38
C ALA A 154 -0.71 13.16 -12.23
N THR A 155 0.39 13.65 -11.71
CA THR A 155 1.72 13.55 -12.31
C THR A 155 2.71 13.13 -11.23
N VAL A 156 3.89 12.70 -11.61
CA VAL A 156 4.94 12.38 -10.63
C VAL A 156 5.16 13.59 -9.70
N GLY A 157 5.03 13.35 -8.39
CA GLY A 157 5.25 14.35 -7.35
C GLY A 157 4.16 15.40 -7.19
N LEU A 158 3.07 15.35 -7.97
CA LEU A 158 1.99 16.32 -7.85
C LEU A 158 0.62 15.71 -8.21
N PHE A 159 -0.31 15.83 -7.30
CA PHE A 159 -1.72 15.57 -7.54
C PHE A 159 -2.51 16.89 -7.43
N THR A 160 -3.47 17.11 -8.33
CA THR A 160 -4.30 18.31 -8.36
C THR A 160 -5.75 17.94 -8.66
N THR A 161 -6.70 18.48 -7.92
CA THR A 161 -8.13 18.37 -8.22
C THR A 161 -8.87 19.63 -7.84
N THR A 162 -10.07 19.81 -8.40
CA THR A 162 -10.96 20.92 -8.03
C THR A 162 -12.32 20.36 -7.63
N LEU A 163 -12.72 20.64 -6.42
CA LEU A 163 -14.02 20.26 -5.86
C LEU A 163 -15.16 21.04 -6.53
N GLN A 164 -16.36 20.49 -6.47
CA GLN A 164 -17.55 21.12 -7.08
C GLN A 164 -17.84 22.50 -6.49
N ASN A 165 -17.52 22.73 -5.22
CA ASN A 165 -17.64 24.03 -4.57
C ASN A 165 -16.52 25.03 -4.93
N GLY A 166 -15.63 24.68 -5.86
CA GLY A 166 -14.56 25.54 -6.35
C GLY A 166 -13.24 25.47 -5.57
N ILE A 167 -13.17 24.73 -4.48
CA ILE A 167 -11.89 24.54 -3.77
C ILE A 167 -10.94 23.72 -4.66
N LYS A 168 -9.74 24.29 -4.92
CA LYS A 168 -8.65 23.58 -5.58
C LYS A 168 -7.76 22.96 -4.52
N ILE A 169 -7.43 21.69 -4.69
CA ILE A 169 -6.52 20.92 -3.85
C ILE A 169 -5.29 20.53 -4.67
N GLU A 170 -4.11 20.87 -4.18
CA GLU A 170 -2.83 20.47 -4.75
C GLU A 170 -2.02 19.76 -3.66
N ILE A 171 -1.39 18.63 -4.01
CA ILE A 171 -0.72 17.75 -3.04
C ILE A 171 0.65 17.36 -3.57
N THR A 172 1.69 17.54 -2.76
CA THR A 172 3.03 16.99 -2.95
C THR A 172 3.56 16.39 -1.66
N SER A 173 4.71 15.73 -1.68
CA SER A 173 5.22 15.01 -0.51
C SER A 173 6.74 15.08 -0.36
N GLY A 174 7.20 15.00 0.87
CA GLY A 174 8.53 14.49 1.24
C GLY A 174 8.47 13.00 1.55
N ASN A 175 9.47 12.48 2.25
CA ASN A 175 9.51 11.06 2.63
C ASN A 175 8.54 10.73 3.78
N HIS A 176 8.46 11.61 4.78
CA HIS A 176 7.60 11.48 5.97
C HIS A 176 6.53 12.57 6.02
N THR A 177 6.45 13.41 4.99
CA THR A 177 5.65 14.63 5.04
C THR A 177 4.73 14.78 3.83
N GLY A 178 3.57 15.39 4.05
CA GLY A 178 2.68 15.89 3.02
C GLY A 178 2.70 17.42 2.99
N PHE A 179 2.66 17.99 1.81
CA PHE A 179 2.53 19.41 1.60
C PHE A 179 1.30 19.65 0.71
N MET A 180 0.27 20.22 1.28
CA MET A 180 -0.99 20.52 0.63
C MET A 180 -1.12 22.02 0.41
N ARG A 181 -1.74 22.41 -0.71
CA ARG A 181 -2.10 23.78 -1.03
C ARG A 181 -3.58 23.81 -1.38
N TYR A 182 -4.37 24.49 -0.56
CA TYR A 182 -5.80 24.66 -0.73
C TYR A 182 -6.07 26.08 -1.23
N THR A 183 -6.71 26.21 -2.40
CA THR A 183 -7.16 27.51 -2.91
C THR A 183 -8.67 27.54 -2.85
N PHE A 184 -9.18 28.41 -1.99
CA PHE A 184 -10.62 28.63 -1.80
C PHE A 184 -11.11 29.62 -2.85
N PRO A 185 -12.33 29.43 -3.39
CA PRO A 185 -12.85 30.28 -4.45
C PRO A 185 -13.19 31.67 -3.94
N ASN A 186 -13.30 32.62 -4.86
CA ASN A 186 -13.96 33.90 -4.57
C ASN A 186 -15.45 33.63 -4.29
N PRO A 187 -16.01 34.11 -3.19
CA PRO A 187 -17.43 33.92 -2.83
C PRO A 187 -18.43 34.36 -3.91
N GLU A 188 -18.15 35.44 -4.63
CA GLU A 188 -19.01 35.92 -5.71
C GLU A 188 -19.09 34.97 -6.91
N THR A 189 -18.07 34.14 -7.12
CA THR A 189 -18.00 33.15 -8.20
C THR A 189 -18.43 31.76 -7.78
N SER A 190 -18.54 31.54 -6.47
CA SER A 190 -18.99 30.26 -5.91
C SER A 190 -20.50 30.12 -6.14
N LYS A 191 -20.90 29.19 -7.00
CA LYS A 191 -22.31 28.85 -7.18
C LYS A 191 -22.84 28.28 -5.87
N ASN A 192 -23.98 28.81 -5.40
CA ASN A 192 -24.69 28.37 -4.21
C ASN A 192 -24.66 26.84 -4.07
N GLN A 193 -24.08 26.38 -2.99
CA GLN A 193 -24.19 24.96 -2.61
C GLN A 193 -25.66 24.70 -2.28
N SER A 194 -26.26 23.75 -2.98
CA SER A 194 -27.56 23.23 -2.60
C SER A 194 -27.41 22.62 -1.22
N ALA A 195 -28.08 23.20 -0.23
CA ALA A 195 -28.13 22.63 1.11
C ALA A 195 -28.63 21.17 1.02
N PHE A 196 -27.84 20.22 1.45
CA PHE A 196 -28.34 18.87 1.70
C PHE A 196 -29.39 19.01 2.83
N ASN A 197 -30.56 18.42 2.65
CA ASN A 197 -31.55 18.33 3.70
C ASN A 197 -31.01 17.49 4.84
N VAL A 198 -30.56 18.13 5.90
CA VAL A 198 -30.09 17.47 7.12
C VAL A 198 -31.28 17.40 8.09
N ASP A 199 -31.48 16.19 8.60
CA ASP A 199 -32.49 15.92 9.63
C ASP A 199 -32.21 16.74 10.89
N SER A 200 -33.23 17.41 11.41
CA SER A 200 -33.18 18.49 12.43
C SER A 200 -32.86 18.05 13.86
N THR A 201 -32.21 16.88 14.04
CA THR A 201 -31.84 16.39 15.39
C THR A 201 -30.45 16.83 15.86
N MET A 202 -29.83 17.78 15.18
CA MET A 202 -28.48 18.25 15.46
C MET A 202 -28.40 19.13 16.71
N SER A 203 -27.39 18.89 17.53
CA SER A 203 -26.84 19.84 18.48
C SER A 203 -26.51 21.17 17.78
N GLU A 204 -26.65 22.28 18.44
CA GLU A 204 -26.55 23.64 17.93
C GLU A 204 -25.65 23.84 16.69
N PRO A 205 -26.16 24.49 15.64
CA PRO A 205 -25.47 24.69 14.37
C PRO A 205 -24.18 25.49 14.54
N LEU A 206 -23.13 25.09 13.78
CA LEU A 206 -21.91 25.88 13.69
C LEU A 206 -22.21 27.23 13.02
N THR A 207 -22.00 28.33 13.74
CA THR A 207 -22.13 29.68 13.16
C THR A 207 -20.80 30.08 12.52
N THR A 208 -20.71 29.94 11.21
CA THR A 208 -19.59 30.39 10.38
C THR A 208 -20.12 31.35 9.31
N ASN A 209 -19.24 32.21 8.78
CA ASN A 209 -19.64 33.16 7.74
C ASN A 209 -19.58 32.49 6.35
N GLU A 210 -20.36 33.04 5.41
CA GLU A 210 -20.41 32.52 4.02
C GLU A 210 -19.07 32.62 3.27
N HIS A 211 -18.12 33.39 3.77
CA HIS A 211 -16.84 33.65 3.16
C HIS A 211 -15.65 32.94 3.87
N ASP A 212 -15.94 32.22 4.93
CA ASP A 212 -14.89 31.58 5.73
C ASP A 212 -14.32 30.37 5.01
N ALA A 213 -12.99 30.25 5.08
CA ALA A 213 -12.26 29.07 4.66
C ALA A 213 -11.95 28.21 5.88
N HIS A 214 -12.13 26.90 5.76
CA HIS A 214 -11.92 25.99 6.87
C HIS A 214 -11.06 24.79 6.45
N VAL A 215 -10.31 24.23 7.40
CA VAL A 215 -9.71 22.91 7.29
C VAL A 215 -10.11 22.09 8.52
N LEU A 216 -10.84 21.02 8.27
CA LEU A 216 -11.14 20.01 9.28
C LEU A 216 -9.95 19.03 9.34
N VAL A 217 -9.34 18.89 10.51
CA VAL A 217 -8.43 17.79 10.84
C VAL A 217 -9.25 16.69 11.50
N ASP A 218 -9.27 15.51 10.93
CA ASP A 218 -10.07 14.38 11.43
C ASP A 218 -9.17 13.17 11.69
N LEU A 219 -9.06 12.78 12.95
CA LEU A 219 -8.30 11.59 13.38
C LEU A 219 -9.13 10.31 13.32
N THR A 220 -10.45 10.43 13.15
CA THR A 220 -11.34 9.27 13.08
C THR A 220 -11.41 8.66 11.69
N HIS A 221 -11.08 9.48 10.68
CA HIS A 221 -11.12 9.05 9.29
C HIS A 221 -10.18 7.88 9.04
N VAL A 222 -10.68 6.90 8.31
CA VAL A 222 -9.95 5.72 7.80
C VAL A 222 -10.55 5.35 6.45
N LEU A 223 -9.81 4.68 5.59
CA LEU A 223 -10.38 4.09 4.39
C LEU A 223 -11.39 3.00 4.80
N PRO A 224 -12.67 3.13 4.47
CA PRO A 224 -13.66 2.14 4.81
C PRO A 224 -13.46 0.88 3.97
N ALA A 225 -13.60 -0.26 4.61
CA ALA A 225 -13.75 -1.53 3.92
C ALA A 225 -15.23 -1.75 3.57
N TYR A 226 -15.50 -2.77 2.77
CA TYR A 226 -16.86 -3.21 2.51
C TYR A 226 -17.66 -3.35 3.80
N SER A 227 -18.89 -2.88 3.78
CA SER A 227 -19.81 -3.11 4.89
C SER A 227 -19.88 -4.61 5.22
N ALA A 228 -19.77 -4.94 6.49
CA ALA A 228 -19.73 -6.30 7.05
C ALA A 228 -18.44 -7.11 6.80
N MET A 229 -17.38 -6.54 6.27
CA MET A 229 -16.11 -7.26 6.24
C MET A 229 -15.35 -7.16 7.57
N ALA A 230 -14.85 -8.30 8.03
CA ALA A 230 -14.19 -8.45 9.33
C ALA A 230 -12.89 -7.61 9.47
N TYR A 231 -12.36 -7.10 8.37
CA TYR A 231 -11.12 -6.32 8.32
C TYR A 231 -11.31 -4.81 8.15
N SER A 232 -12.50 -4.31 8.45
CA SER A 232 -12.73 -2.86 8.49
C SER A 232 -11.82 -2.19 9.51
N GLN A 233 -11.20 -1.09 9.11
CA GLN A 233 -10.38 -0.29 9.99
C GLN A 233 -11.25 0.49 10.99
N LYS A 234 -10.69 0.77 12.16
CA LYS A 234 -11.36 1.56 13.20
C LYS A 234 -10.35 2.41 13.94
N TYR A 235 -10.75 3.65 14.18
CA TYR A 235 -10.10 4.49 15.18
C TYR A 235 -10.40 3.94 16.58
N VAL A 236 -9.39 3.89 17.43
CA VAL A 236 -9.50 3.36 18.81
C VAL A 236 -9.40 4.48 19.82
N ARG A 237 -8.36 5.30 19.70
CA ARG A 237 -8.06 6.42 20.61
C ARG A 237 -7.10 7.40 19.94
N GLY A 238 -7.00 8.60 20.49
CA GLY A 238 -6.03 9.58 20.03
C GLY A 238 -5.83 10.69 21.04
N GLU A 239 -4.84 11.49 20.75
CA GLU A 239 -4.47 12.69 21.47
C GLU A 239 -4.22 13.79 20.42
N LEU A 240 -4.83 14.94 20.62
CA LEU A 240 -4.74 16.07 19.71
C LEU A 240 -4.46 17.35 20.49
N HIS A 241 -3.34 17.97 20.21
CA HIS A 241 -2.94 19.25 20.73
C HIS A 241 -3.07 20.30 19.64
N VAL A 242 -3.76 21.37 19.92
CA VAL A 242 -3.98 22.48 18.99
C VAL A 242 -3.32 23.74 19.55
N ARG A 243 -2.49 24.39 18.75
CA ARG A 243 -1.88 25.68 19.06
C ARG A 243 -2.44 26.73 18.14
N PRO A 244 -3.43 27.52 18.60
CA PRO A 244 -3.90 28.68 17.85
C PRO A 244 -2.81 29.75 17.86
N SER A 245 -2.70 30.46 16.75
CA SER A 245 -1.65 31.46 16.57
C SER A 245 -1.91 32.72 17.40
N SER A 246 -0.95 33.11 18.21
CA SER A 246 -0.77 34.52 18.59
C SER A 246 0.63 35.04 18.30
N SER A 247 1.58 34.15 18.07
CA SER A 247 2.99 34.47 17.79
C SER A 247 3.69 33.44 16.89
N SER A 248 3.00 32.40 16.46
CA SER A 248 3.51 31.31 15.62
C SER A 248 2.45 30.87 14.61
N LEU A 249 2.82 30.04 13.64
CA LEU A 249 1.85 29.46 12.69
C LEU A 249 0.80 28.61 13.45
N PRO A 250 -0.48 28.64 13.02
CA PRO A 250 -1.48 27.71 13.51
C PRO A 250 -1.00 26.30 13.32
N SER A 251 -1.02 25.49 14.38
CA SER A 251 -0.44 24.14 14.34
C SER A 251 -1.20 23.17 15.21
N TYR A 252 -1.01 21.89 14.91
CA TYR A 252 -1.56 20.80 15.69
C TYR A 252 -0.60 19.62 15.67
N TYR A 253 -0.61 18.82 16.73
CA TYR A 253 0.20 17.63 16.84
C TYR A 253 -0.45 16.63 17.79
N GLY A 254 -0.03 15.38 17.72
CA GLY A 254 -0.57 14.35 18.59
C GLY A 254 -0.30 12.95 18.08
N SER A 255 -1.21 12.05 18.45
CA SER A 255 -1.17 10.65 18.03
C SER A 255 -2.57 10.07 17.88
N ALA A 256 -2.70 9.06 17.04
CA ALA A 256 -3.92 8.29 16.91
C ALA A 256 -3.61 6.80 16.76
N THR A 257 -4.45 5.97 17.37
CA THR A 257 -4.32 4.51 17.37
C THR A 257 -5.48 3.90 16.60
N TYR A 258 -5.16 2.94 15.76
CA TYR A 258 -6.10 2.26 14.87
C TYR A 258 -5.95 0.75 14.94
N VAL A 259 -6.99 0.03 14.51
CA VAL A 259 -7.01 -1.42 14.34
C VAL A 259 -7.69 -1.75 13.00
N GLY A 260 -7.49 -2.96 12.52
CA GLY A 260 -8.11 -3.42 11.27
C GLY A 260 -7.30 -3.08 10.03
N GLY A 261 -7.83 -3.36 8.86
CA GLY A 261 -7.14 -3.34 7.58
C GLY A 261 -6.76 -4.73 7.10
N TRP A 262 -6.08 -4.84 5.95
CA TRP A 262 -5.80 -6.12 5.31
C TRP A 262 -5.12 -7.16 6.23
N PRO A 263 -4.01 -6.86 6.91
CA PRO A 263 -3.31 -7.86 7.71
C PRO A 263 -3.98 -8.15 9.05
N GLN A 264 -5.10 -7.49 9.38
CA GLN A 264 -5.72 -7.51 10.72
C GLN A 264 -4.69 -7.16 11.81
N PRO A 265 -3.99 -6.02 11.69
CA PRO A 265 -2.98 -5.65 12.66
C PRO A 265 -3.58 -5.51 14.05
N ASP A 266 -2.79 -5.81 15.06
CA ASP A 266 -3.04 -5.32 16.40
C ASP A 266 -3.04 -3.78 16.40
N ALA A 267 -3.39 -3.17 17.52
CA ALA A 267 -3.44 -1.72 17.60
C ALA A 267 -2.09 -1.09 17.23
N HIS A 268 -2.11 -0.20 16.25
CA HIS A 268 -0.94 0.56 15.82
C HIS A 268 -1.19 2.05 15.98
N THR A 269 -0.15 2.76 16.40
CA THR A 269 -0.22 4.20 16.66
C THR A 269 0.61 4.94 15.63
N ILE A 270 0.04 6.01 15.07
CA ILE A 270 0.74 6.98 14.23
C ILE A 270 0.72 8.34 14.94
N HIS A 271 1.86 9.00 14.94
CA HIS A 271 2.04 10.35 15.46
C HIS A 271 2.07 11.35 14.32
N PHE A 272 1.67 12.56 14.58
CA PHE A 272 1.59 13.60 13.56
C PHE A 272 1.95 14.98 14.13
N CYS A 273 2.36 15.86 13.21
CA CYS A 273 2.61 17.28 13.48
C CYS A 273 2.32 18.08 12.21
N GLY A 274 1.37 18.99 12.29
CA GLY A 274 0.95 19.83 11.17
C GLY A 274 0.95 21.31 11.51
N ASN A 275 1.13 22.15 10.48
CA ASN A 275 0.98 23.59 10.58
C ASN A 275 0.35 24.15 9.30
N PHE A 276 -0.24 25.32 9.43
CA PHE A 276 -0.86 26.05 8.34
C PHE A 276 -0.18 27.41 8.14
N SER A 277 -0.03 27.84 6.89
CA SER A 277 0.30 29.23 6.61
C SER A 277 -0.86 30.14 7.03
N VAL A 278 -0.58 31.39 7.31
CA VAL A 278 -1.61 32.42 7.40
C VAL A 278 -1.72 33.06 6.02
N PRO A 279 -2.84 32.88 5.30
CA PRO A 279 -2.98 33.46 3.98
C PRO A 279 -2.92 34.98 4.02
N ALA A 280 -2.25 35.59 3.04
CA ALA A 280 -2.18 37.03 2.93
C ALA A 280 -3.58 37.64 2.78
N GLY A 281 -3.93 38.59 3.65
CA GLY A 281 -5.25 39.24 3.66
C GLY A 281 -6.35 38.39 4.30
N SER A 282 -5.97 37.41 5.14
CA SER A 282 -6.91 36.76 6.06
C SER A 282 -6.43 36.90 7.49
N VAL A 283 -7.36 36.75 8.39
CA VAL A 283 -7.10 36.60 9.82
C VAL A 283 -7.63 35.25 10.27
N LEU A 284 -6.88 34.58 11.10
CA LEU A 284 -7.41 33.44 11.83
C LEU A 284 -8.59 33.97 12.66
N THR A 285 -9.78 33.44 12.44
CA THR A 285 -11.01 34.00 12.96
C THR A 285 -10.90 34.27 14.46
N PRO A 286 -10.91 35.52 14.92
CA PRO A 286 -10.88 35.83 16.35
C PRO A 286 -12.19 35.40 17.01
N THR A 287 -12.13 35.16 18.29
CA THR A 287 -13.27 34.78 19.13
C THR A 287 -14.33 35.80 19.31
N SER A 288 -14.34 36.94 18.64
CA SER A 288 -15.34 37.95 18.88
C SER A 288 -16.73 37.47 18.42
N ASP A 289 -17.61 37.47 19.35
CA ASP A 289 -19.07 37.55 19.25
C ASP A 289 -19.87 36.38 18.63
N HIS A 290 -19.38 35.67 17.64
CA HIS A 290 -20.13 34.55 17.03
C HIS A 290 -19.92 33.20 17.70
N VAL A 291 -18.88 33.07 18.51
CA VAL A 291 -18.55 31.84 19.29
C VAL A 291 -19.32 31.79 20.61
N GLN A 292 -20.01 32.82 21.02
CA GLN A 292 -20.78 32.82 22.27
C GLN A 292 -21.96 31.84 22.28
N GLN A 293 -22.41 31.41 21.11
CA GLN A 293 -23.50 30.42 21.01
C GLN A 293 -23.02 28.97 21.03
N SER A 294 -21.74 28.71 20.75
CA SER A 294 -21.16 27.38 20.95
C SER A 294 -20.06 27.51 21.99
N PRO A 295 -20.32 27.20 23.25
CA PRO A 295 -19.43 27.52 24.38
C PRO A 295 -18.06 26.84 24.34
N ASN A 296 -17.68 26.19 23.26
CA ASN A 296 -16.65 25.21 23.26
C ASN A 296 -15.66 25.30 22.09
N MET A 297 -15.74 26.33 21.26
CA MET A 297 -14.73 26.57 20.21
C MET A 297 -13.62 27.49 20.70
N VAL A 298 -12.39 27.12 20.42
CA VAL A 298 -11.23 28.01 20.57
C VAL A 298 -11.19 28.98 19.39
N PRO A 299 -10.82 30.25 19.56
CA PRO A 299 -10.70 31.20 18.46
C PRO A 299 -9.81 30.69 17.36
N GLY A 300 -10.35 30.62 16.14
CA GLY A 300 -9.65 30.17 14.97
C GLY A 300 -9.27 28.68 14.97
N ALA A 301 -9.54 27.96 16.03
CA ALA A 301 -9.42 26.50 16.08
C ALA A 301 -10.36 25.96 17.15
N GLY A 302 -11.12 24.96 16.82
CA GLY A 302 -12.00 24.24 17.74
C GLY A 302 -11.70 22.75 17.71
N THR A 303 -11.73 22.11 18.88
CA THR A 303 -11.60 20.66 18.99
C THR A 303 -12.96 20.04 19.26
N PHE A 304 -13.21 18.93 18.59
CA PHE A 304 -14.47 18.22 18.68
C PHE A 304 -14.22 16.75 18.98
N THR A 305 -15.13 16.18 19.76
CA THR A 305 -15.25 14.73 19.88
C THR A 305 -16.61 14.30 19.36
N TRP A 306 -16.66 13.18 18.71
CA TRP A 306 -17.90 12.60 18.24
C TRP A 306 -17.97 11.11 18.54
N GLN A 307 -19.19 10.63 18.69
CA GLN A 307 -19.43 9.24 18.99
C GLN A 307 -19.66 8.47 17.68
N HIS A 308 -18.84 7.47 17.44
CA HIS A 308 -18.97 6.59 16.30
C HIS A 308 -19.52 5.23 16.76
N ASN A 309 -20.65 4.82 16.22
CA ASN A 309 -21.17 3.47 16.40
C ASN A 309 -21.04 2.70 15.08
N PRO A 310 -20.10 1.75 14.96
CA PRO A 310 -19.89 1.02 13.73
C PRO A 310 -21.04 0.09 13.31
N PHE A 311 -22.05 -0.08 14.17
CA PHE A 311 -23.18 -0.97 13.94
C PHE A 311 -24.51 -0.27 13.66
N LEU A 312 -24.54 1.05 13.75
CA LEU A 312 -25.73 1.83 13.47
C LEU A 312 -25.52 2.69 12.22
N PRO A 313 -26.51 2.85 11.36
CA PRO A 313 -26.46 3.83 10.31
C PRO A 313 -26.27 5.20 10.95
N LEU A 314 -25.10 5.78 10.75
CA LEU A 314 -24.65 7.16 10.85
C LEU A 314 -25.53 8.12 11.69
N SER A 315 -25.72 7.86 12.97
CA SER A 315 -26.19 8.85 13.91
C SER A 315 -25.01 9.36 14.75
N PHE A 316 -24.29 10.32 14.22
CA PHE A 316 -23.21 10.97 14.94
C PHE A 316 -23.72 12.26 15.57
N THR A 317 -23.47 12.43 16.83
CA THR A 317 -23.59 13.74 17.49
C THR A 317 -22.19 14.24 17.81
N ALA A 318 -21.74 15.25 17.08
CA ALA A 318 -20.56 15.99 17.49
C ALA A 318 -20.82 16.64 18.85
N ARG A 319 -20.00 16.34 19.85
CA ARG A 319 -20.08 17.01 21.13
C ARG A 319 -18.91 17.98 21.24
N PRO A 320 -19.18 19.27 21.38
CA PRO A 320 -18.15 20.24 21.67
C PRO A 320 -17.41 19.88 22.96
N VAL A 321 -16.11 20.01 22.95
CA VAL A 321 -15.28 19.77 24.13
C VAL A 321 -15.30 21.00 25.02
N PRO A 322 -15.49 20.89 26.34
CA PRO A 322 -15.52 22.04 27.25
C PRO A 322 -14.26 22.90 27.16
N ARG A 323 -14.47 24.22 27.23
CA ARG A 323 -13.43 25.26 27.18
C ARG A 323 -12.31 25.05 28.18
N GLY A 324 -11.18 25.34 27.73
CA GLY A 324 -10.00 25.51 28.52
C GLY A 324 -8.80 24.93 27.82
N TYR A 325 -8.40 25.41 26.99
CA TYR A 325 -7.95 25.69 26.21
C TYR A 325 -6.92 25.83 25.27
N SER A 326 -5.84 25.79 25.51
CA SER A 326 -4.64 25.88 24.71
C SER A 326 -4.12 24.53 24.27
N ASP A 327 -4.34 23.51 25.00
CA ASP A 327 -3.66 22.27 24.77
C ASP A 327 -4.41 21.06 25.26
N VAL A 328 -4.30 19.98 24.54
CA VAL A 328 -4.59 18.61 24.91
C VAL A 328 -6.04 18.21 25.01
N ARG A 329 -6.36 17.24 24.17
CA ARG A 329 -7.47 16.36 24.53
C ARG A 329 -7.10 14.96 24.20
N SER A 330 -6.95 14.14 25.20
CA SER A 330 -6.83 12.70 25.08
C SER A 330 -8.18 12.08 25.38
N TYR A 331 -8.71 11.31 24.41
CA TYR A 331 -9.89 10.52 24.62
C TYR A 331 -9.56 9.08 24.33
N SER A 332 -9.74 8.24 25.33
CA SER A 332 -9.65 6.80 25.18
C SER A 332 -11.04 6.20 25.31
N GLY A 333 -11.45 5.44 24.31
CA GLY A 333 -12.72 4.75 24.34
C GLY A 333 -13.17 4.34 22.95
N SER A 334 -13.65 3.11 22.80
CA SER A 334 -14.24 2.66 21.55
C SER A 334 -15.47 3.51 21.22
N GLY A 335 -15.52 4.07 20.02
CA GLY A 335 -16.67 4.78 19.53
C GLY A 335 -16.68 6.30 19.70
N MET A 336 -15.57 6.92 20.12
CA MET A 336 -15.46 8.38 20.15
C MET A 336 -14.42 8.85 19.17
N GLY A 337 -14.77 9.77 18.28
CA GLY A 337 -13.86 10.43 17.35
C GLY A 337 -13.25 11.70 17.93
N LEU A 338 -12.19 12.17 17.29
CA LEU A 338 -11.43 13.36 17.69
C LEU A 338 -10.99 14.13 16.45
N GLY A 339 -11.20 15.44 16.45
CA GLY A 339 -10.78 16.31 15.37
C GLY A 339 -10.63 17.77 15.80
N ALA A 340 -10.19 18.61 14.88
CA ALA A 340 -10.09 20.06 15.04
C ALA A 340 -10.51 20.77 13.75
N LEU A 341 -11.22 21.86 13.91
CA LEU A 341 -11.58 22.77 12.81
C LEU A 341 -10.77 24.05 12.91
N PHE A 342 -10.03 24.38 11.87
CA PHE A 342 -9.35 25.65 11.71
C PHE A 342 -10.12 26.51 10.72
N SER A 343 -10.31 27.80 11.03
CA SER A 343 -11.12 28.71 10.24
C SER A 343 -10.40 30.03 10.01
N TRP A 344 -10.47 30.54 8.80
CA TRP A 344 -9.90 31.81 8.38
C TRP A 344 -10.99 32.65 7.71
N SER A 345 -11.16 33.86 8.22
CA SER A 345 -12.06 34.86 7.58
C SER A 345 -11.22 35.80 6.72
N PRO A 346 -11.66 36.10 5.50
CA PRO A 346 -10.99 37.13 4.70
C PRO A 346 -11.15 38.51 5.38
N THR A 347 -10.17 39.40 5.21
CA THR A 347 -10.31 40.82 5.60
C THR A 347 -11.30 41.52 4.68
N GLU A 348 -11.88 42.64 5.12
CA GLU A 348 -12.86 43.44 4.33
C GLU A 348 -12.33 43.78 2.93
N GLU A 349 -11.03 44.03 2.79
CA GLU A 349 -10.37 44.35 1.53
C GLU A 349 -10.23 43.14 0.58
N ARG A 350 -10.39 41.93 1.11
CA ARG A 350 -10.17 40.64 0.41
C ARG A 350 -11.39 39.74 0.35
N VAL A 351 -12.56 40.21 0.81
CA VAL A 351 -13.80 39.40 0.80
C VAL A 351 -14.11 38.82 -0.58
N ASN A 352 -13.77 39.54 -1.64
CA ASN A 352 -14.02 39.14 -3.03
C ASN A 352 -12.79 38.59 -3.76
N SER A 353 -11.83 37.99 -3.05
CA SER A 353 -10.65 37.35 -3.66
C SER A 353 -10.49 35.90 -3.22
N SER A 354 -9.83 35.11 -4.05
CA SER A 354 -9.48 33.74 -3.68
C SER A 354 -8.45 33.73 -2.54
N LEU A 355 -8.59 32.77 -1.64
CA LEU A 355 -7.69 32.57 -0.50
C LEU A 355 -6.86 31.29 -0.71
N THR A 356 -5.55 31.39 -0.62
CA THR A 356 -4.65 30.23 -0.72
C THR A 356 -4.00 29.93 0.62
N LEU A 357 -4.18 28.71 1.10
CA LEU A 357 -3.64 28.18 2.34
C LEU A 357 -2.66 27.04 2.05
N GLU A 358 -1.48 27.09 2.64
CA GLU A 358 -0.54 25.99 2.64
C GLU A 358 -0.60 25.23 3.95
N ALA A 359 -0.67 23.90 3.87
CA ALA A 359 -0.69 22.97 4.99
C ALA A 359 0.48 22.01 4.89
N LYS A 360 1.34 21.98 5.90
CA LYS A 360 2.46 21.04 6.03
C LYS A 360 2.15 20.06 7.14
N LEU A 361 2.30 18.76 6.86
CA LEU A 361 1.96 17.70 7.81
C LEU A 361 3.00 16.60 7.77
N GLY A 362 3.62 16.32 8.90
CA GLY A 362 4.55 15.21 9.10
C GLY A 362 3.91 14.08 9.88
N ILE A 363 4.34 12.87 9.62
CA ILE A 363 3.93 11.64 10.32
C ILE A 363 5.16 10.88 10.83
N SER A 364 4.96 10.13 11.92
CA SER A 364 5.97 9.24 12.49
C SER A 364 5.29 8.09 13.25
N TYR A 365 5.92 6.91 13.25
CA TYR A 365 5.48 5.80 14.11
C TYR A 365 6.20 5.80 15.49
N ILE A 366 7.07 6.77 15.74
CA ILE A 366 7.88 6.87 16.97
C ILE A 366 7.32 7.92 17.92
N SER A 367 7.15 9.18 17.46
CA SER A 367 6.68 10.27 18.31
C SER A 367 6.19 11.48 17.54
N ALA A 368 5.36 12.31 18.16
CA ALA A 368 4.95 13.59 17.61
C ALA A 368 6.13 14.55 17.46
N ALA A 369 7.13 14.49 18.33
CA ALA A 369 8.35 15.29 18.21
C ALA A 369 9.11 14.94 16.93
N GLN A 370 9.23 13.66 16.59
CA GLN A 370 9.86 13.19 15.34
C GLN A 370 9.05 13.63 14.13
N ALA A 371 7.72 13.51 14.17
CA ALA A 371 6.86 14.04 13.11
C ALA A 371 7.06 15.55 12.88
N CYS A 372 7.25 16.33 13.94
CA CYS A 372 7.58 17.77 13.82
C CYS A 372 8.98 17.99 13.22
N SER A 373 9.98 17.16 13.60
CA SER A 373 11.32 17.22 13.01
C SER A 373 11.29 16.98 11.51
N HIS A 374 10.53 15.97 11.06
CA HIS A 374 10.34 15.70 9.64
C HIS A 374 9.76 16.91 8.87
N VAL A 375 8.80 17.62 9.44
CA VAL A 375 8.28 18.83 8.81
C VAL A 375 9.37 19.90 8.68
N GLN A 376 10.20 20.08 9.70
CA GLN A 376 11.26 21.09 9.69
C GLN A 376 12.37 20.75 8.69
N GLU A 377 12.73 19.49 8.58
CA GLU A 377 13.84 19.00 7.75
C GLU A 377 13.43 18.90 6.27
N GLU A 378 12.28 18.31 5.98
CA GLU A 378 11.84 18.03 4.62
C GLU A 378 11.12 19.24 3.98
N LEU A 379 10.34 19.98 4.76
CA LEU A 379 9.53 21.11 4.31
C LEU A 379 9.88 22.42 5.02
N PRO A 380 11.16 22.83 5.05
CA PRO A 380 11.55 24.09 5.71
C PRO A 380 10.84 25.28 5.05
N HIS A 381 10.67 26.36 5.80
CA HIS A 381 9.97 27.56 5.31
C HIS A 381 10.60 28.19 4.05
N ALA A 382 11.90 28.00 3.84
CA ALA A 382 12.61 28.51 2.69
C ALA A 382 12.29 27.78 1.37
N LYS A 383 11.67 26.61 1.43
CA LYS A 383 11.31 25.81 0.25
C LYS A 383 9.83 26.01 -0.10
N SER A 384 9.59 26.46 -1.32
CA SER A 384 8.22 26.61 -1.85
C SER A 384 7.60 25.25 -2.18
N PHE A 385 6.28 25.23 -2.33
CA PHE A 385 5.53 24.07 -2.80
C PHE A 385 6.09 23.53 -4.14
N ASP A 386 6.30 24.42 -5.11
CA ASP A 386 6.78 24.04 -6.44
C ASP A 386 8.22 23.50 -6.42
N TYR A 387 9.05 23.96 -5.46
CA TYR A 387 10.38 23.40 -5.24
C TYR A 387 10.30 21.95 -4.77
N ILE A 388 9.41 21.62 -3.84
CA ILE A 388 9.21 20.24 -3.35
C ILE A 388 8.70 19.34 -4.49
N VAL A 389 7.77 19.81 -5.31
CA VAL A 389 7.33 19.09 -6.51
C VAL A 389 8.52 18.78 -7.45
N ALA A 390 9.36 19.76 -7.73
CA ALA A 390 10.52 19.57 -8.59
C ALA A 390 11.52 18.58 -8.00
N GLN A 391 11.79 18.66 -6.70
CA GLN A 391 12.63 17.71 -5.97
C GLN A 391 12.07 16.29 -6.04
N GLY A 392 10.79 16.09 -5.81
CA GLY A 392 10.15 14.77 -5.91
C GLY A 392 10.27 14.19 -7.32
N ARG A 393 10.05 14.98 -8.37
CA ARG A 393 10.24 14.54 -9.75
C ARG A 393 11.68 14.11 -10.04
N GLN A 394 12.66 14.85 -9.52
CA GLN A 394 14.06 14.49 -9.68
C GLN A 394 14.41 13.18 -8.97
N GLU A 395 13.87 12.96 -7.77
CA GLU A 395 14.09 11.70 -7.05
C GLU A 395 13.51 10.48 -7.80
N TRP A 396 12.32 10.61 -8.38
CA TRP A 396 11.76 9.57 -9.23
C TRP A 396 12.58 9.31 -10.49
N GLU A 397 13.06 10.36 -11.13
CA GLU A 397 13.95 10.26 -12.30
C GLU A 397 15.22 9.49 -11.95
N ASP A 398 15.91 9.89 -10.87
CA ASP A 398 17.21 9.33 -10.49
C ASP A 398 17.11 7.91 -9.92
N LYS A 399 16.14 7.66 -9.07
CA LYS A 399 16.06 6.40 -8.32
C LYS A 399 15.36 5.29 -9.11
N ILE A 400 14.38 5.62 -9.94
CA ILE A 400 13.47 4.65 -10.56
C ILE A 400 13.50 4.73 -12.09
N LEU A 401 13.12 5.88 -12.68
CA LEU A 401 12.75 5.93 -14.08
C LEU A 401 13.98 5.82 -15.00
N SER A 402 15.11 6.36 -14.61
CA SER A 402 16.37 6.27 -15.37
C SER A 402 16.99 4.88 -15.41
N LYS A 403 16.50 3.93 -14.61
CA LYS A 403 17.05 2.55 -14.57
C LYS A 403 16.78 1.78 -15.85
N ILE A 404 15.72 2.11 -16.55
CA ILE A 404 15.41 1.55 -17.86
C ILE A 404 15.17 2.71 -18.83
N GLN A 405 15.97 2.76 -19.87
CA GLN A 405 15.83 3.77 -20.91
C GLN A 405 15.56 3.10 -22.26
N ILE A 406 14.57 3.61 -22.98
CA ILE A 406 14.31 3.19 -24.35
C ILE A 406 15.32 3.92 -25.24
N GLY A 407 16.12 3.16 -26.02
CA GLY A 407 17.04 3.72 -27.00
C GLY A 407 16.30 4.52 -28.07
N ASP A 408 16.93 5.60 -28.52
CA ASP A 408 16.43 6.42 -29.63
C ASP A 408 17.15 5.98 -30.92
N ASP A 409 16.80 4.79 -31.41
CA ASP A 409 17.41 4.17 -32.59
C ASP A 409 16.77 4.61 -33.91
N GLY A 410 15.84 5.59 -33.82
CA GLY A 410 15.14 6.14 -34.99
C GLY A 410 14.01 5.25 -35.54
N ASP A 411 13.74 4.10 -34.92
CA ASP A 411 12.63 3.27 -35.28
C ASP A 411 11.29 3.88 -34.80
N ALA A 412 10.22 3.68 -35.55
CA ALA A 412 8.87 4.14 -35.21
C ALA A 412 8.38 3.59 -33.86
N THR A 413 8.92 2.48 -33.39
CA THR A 413 8.62 1.89 -32.08
C THR A 413 9.24 2.66 -30.91
N SER A 414 10.45 3.21 -31.06
CA SER A 414 11.13 4.00 -30.03
C SER A 414 10.46 5.35 -29.77
N ASN A 415 9.71 5.86 -30.73
CA ASN A 415 8.93 7.10 -30.64
C ASN A 415 7.46 6.89 -30.21
N ASN A 416 7.05 5.65 -29.91
CA ASN A 416 5.67 5.36 -29.53
C ASN A 416 5.36 5.88 -28.11
N ALA A 417 4.69 7.02 -28.02
CA ALA A 417 4.33 7.66 -26.76
C ALA A 417 3.46 6.76 -25.85
N THR A 418 2.64 5.91 -26.43
CA THR A 418 1.80 4.96 -25.67
C THR A 418 2.65 3.89 -24.98
N LEU A 419 3.61 3.31 -25.70
CA LEU A 419 4.53 2.31 -25.11
C LEU A 419 5.41 2.94 -24.04
N LYS A 420 5.94 4.17 -24.25
CA LYS A 420 6.68 4.91 -23.24
C LYS A 420 5.81 5.15 -21.98
N ARG A 421 4.57 5.60 -22.17
CA ARG A 421 3.63 5.80 -21.05
C ARG A 421 3.39 4.49 -20.29
N MET A 422 3.13 3.39 -20.98
CA MET A 422 2.91 2.08 -20.33
C MET A 422 4.14 1.64 -19.53
N LEU A 423 5.34 1.70 -20.14
CA LEU A 423 6.57 1.28 -19.48
C LEU A 423 6.87 2.13 -18.25
N TYR A 424 6.90 3.47 -18.40
CA TYR A 424 7.29 4.35 -17.30
C TYR A 424 6.23 4.43 -16.21
N SER A 425 4.94 4.28 -16.53
CA SER A 425 3.90 4.15 -15.51
C SER A 425 4.02 2.85 -14.73
N ALA A 426 4.29 1.72 -15.41
CA ALA A 426 4.53 0.45 -14.73
C ALA A 426 5.80 0.52 -13.86
N LEU A 427 6.86 1.13 -14.37
CA LEU A 427 8.11 1.31 -13.61
C LEU A 427 7.91 2.23 -12.39
N TYR A 428 7.16 3.31 -12.52
CA TYR A 428 6.76 4.17 -11.40
C TYR A 428 6.02 3.39 -10.32
N GLN A 429 5.04 2.57 -10.69
CA GLN A 429 4.26 1.77 -9.75
C GLN A 429 5.14 0.81 -8.94
N THR A 430 6.24 0.31 -9.51
CA THR A 430 7.18 -0.56 -8.76
C THR A 430 7.86 0.15 -7.60
N GLY A 431 7.99 1.45 -7.62
CA GLY A 431 8.64 2.24 -6.56
C GLY A 431 7.69 2.76 -5.47
N LEU A 432 6.37 2.50 -5.57
CA LEU A 432 5.41 2.95 -4.55
C LEU A 432 5.42 2.07 -3.29
N MET A 433 5.67 0.78 -3.43
CA MET A 433 5.67 -0.22 -2.35
C MET A 433 6.85 -1.18 -2.53
N PRO A 434 7.38 -1.82 -1.45
CA PRO A 434 7.05 -1.61 -0.04
C PRO A 434 7.50 -0.24 0.47
N THR A 435 7.15 0.10 1.72
CA THR A 435 7.49 1.38 2.34
C THR A 435 8.79 1.27 3.13
N ASP A 436 9.77 2.13 2.87
CA ASP A 436 10.98 2.26 3.73
C ASP A 436 10.60 3.02 5.00
N LYS A 437 10.53 2.30 6.12
CA LYS A 437 10.26 2.83 7.46
C LYS A 437 11.50 2.73 8.36
N THR A 438 12.69 2.75 7.78
CA THR A 438 13.93 2.76 8.56
C THR A 438 14.01 4.01 9.43
N GLY A 439 14.21 3.83 10.75
CA GLY A 439 14.10 4.89 11.75
C GLY A 439 12.69 5.09 12.31
N GLU A 440 11.69 4.41 11.76
CA GLU A 440 10.28 4.54 12.12
C GLU A 440 9.65 3.22 12.62
N CYS A 441 10.46 2.23 12.96
CA CYS A 441 9.95 0.98 13.52
C CYS A 441 9.58 1.15 14.99
N PRO A 442 8.32 0.93 15.40
CA PRO A 442 7.90 1.10 16.78
C PRO A 442 8.33 -0.04 17.72
N VAL A 443 8.81 -1.16 17.15
CA VAL A 443 9.14 -2.38 17.92
C VAL A 443 10.62 -2.44 18.29
N TRP A 444 11.50 -2.01 17.35
CA TRP A 444 12.95 -1.98 17.58
C TRP A 444 13.58 -0.72 16.96
N ASN A 445 14.78 -0.41 17.41
CA ASN A 445 15.55 0.70 16.83
C ASN A 445 16.10 0.31 15.45
N SER A 446 15.37 0.64 14.40
CA SER A 446 15.82 0.41 13.02
C SER A 446 16.77 1.51 12.53
N SER A 447 17.72 1.13 11.69
CA SER A 447 18.78 2.01 11.18
C SER A 447 19.29 1.53 9.82
N ASP A 448 20.22 2.24 9.21
CA ASP A 448 20.84 1.81 7.96
C ASP A 448 21.57 0.45 8.06
N SER A 449 22.05 0.08 9.23
CA SER A 449 22.64 -1.24 9.49
C SER A 449 21.60 -2.31 9.82
N LYS A 450 20.40 -1.91 10.18
CA LYS A 450 19.26 -2.77 10.50
C LYS A 450 17.99 -2.14 9.89
N PRO A 451 17.87 -2.15 8.56
CA PRO A 451 16.78 -1.46 7.88
C PRO A 451 15.42 -2.09 8.17
N TYR A 452 14.38 -1.29 8.02
CA TYR A 452 13.03 -1.74 8.20
C TYR A 452 12.16 -1.31 7.01
N TYR A 453 11.55 -2.30 6.36
CA TYR A 453 10.55 -2.11 5.34
C TYR A 453 9.23 -2.71 5.79
N ASP A 454 8.17 -1.98 5.56
CA ASP A 454 6.79 -2.38 5.86
C ASP A 454 5.93 -2.32 4.61
N ASP A 455 4.64 -2.59 4.75
CA ASP A 455 3.69 -2.50 3.65
C ASP A 455 4.06 -3.40 2.47
N HIS A 456 4.61 -4.57 2.74
CA HIS A 456 4.79 -5.60 1.71
C HIS A 456 3.46 -6.04 1.11
N TYR A 457 2.37 -5.74 1.79
CA TYR A 457 1.00 -6.14 1.55
C TYR A 457 0.88 -7.66 1.45
N THR A 458 1.38 -8.26 0.36
CA THR A 458 1.57 -9.71 0.26
C THR A 458 2.80 -10.06 -0.59
N LEU A 459 3.66 -10.90 -0.05
CA LEU A 459 4.81 -11.45 -0.78
C LEU A 459 4.38 -12.53 -1.78
N TRP A 460 3.18 -13.08 -1.64
CA TRP A 460 2.62 -14.08 -2.54
C TRP A 460 2.58 -13.62 -4.01
N ASP A 461 2.32 -12.33 -4.23
CA ASP A 461 2.34 -11.73 -5.55
C ASP A 461 3.74 -11.24 -5.95
N THR A 462 4.43 -10.54 -5.04
CA THR A 462 5.62 -9.77 -5.40
C THR A 462 6.85 -10.64 -5.62
N TYR A 463 6.96 -11.82 -4.96
CA TYR A 463 8.10 -12.69 -5.17
C TYR A 463 8.19 -13.26 -6.59
N ARG A 464 7.09 -13.32 -7.31
CA ARG A 464 7.01 -13.94 -8.64
C ARG A 464 7.69 -13.12 -9.73
N THR A 465 7.59 -11.78 -9.67
CA THR A 465 8.12 -10.90 -10.71
C THR A 465 8.78 -9.64 -10.17
N LEU A 466 8.14 -8.92 -9.24
CA LEU A 466 8.59 -7.61 -8.77
C LEU A 466 9.94 -7.69 -8.05
N LEU A 467 10.08 -8.58 -7.08
CA LEU A 467 11.33 -8.71 -6.30
C LEU A 467 12.49 -9.28 -7.14
N PRO A 468 12.29 -10.25 -8.06
CA PRO A 468 13.27 -10.58 -9.08
C PRO A 468 13.70 -9.40 -9.96
N LEU A 469 12.78 -8.53 -10.35
CA LEU A 469 13.12 -7.28 -11.06
C LEU A 469 13.98 -6.36 -10.18
N TYR A 470 13.64 -6.23 -8.89
CA TYR A 470 14.45 -5.42 -7.96
C TYR A 470 15.88 -5.90 -7.87
N HIS A 471 16.11 -7.20 -7.90
CA HIS A 471 17.46 -7.77 -7.92
C HIS A 471 18.25 -7.33 -9.16
N LEU A 472 17.60 -7.09 -10.30
CA LEU A 472 18.24 -6.69 -11.55
C LEU A 472 18.57 -5.19 -11.60
N ILE A 473 17.67 -4.33 -11.10
CA ILE A 473 17.74 -2.87 -11.35
C ILE A 473 17.75 -2.01 -10.08
N PHE A 474 17.34 -2.56 -8.93
CA PHE A 474 17.27 -1.85 -7.64
C PHE A 474 18.04 -2.59 -6.54
N THR A 475 19.27 -3.04 -6.83
CA THR A 475 20.06 -3.93 -5.95
C THR A 475 20.24 -3.39 -4.52
N LYS A 476 20.49 -2.08 -4.37
CA LYS A 476 20.65 -1.46 -3.04
C LYS A 476 19.34 -1.46 -2.22
N PRO A 477 18.20 -0.95 -2.72
CA PRO A 477 16.91 -1.11 -2.04
C PRO A 477 16.54 -2.58 -1.77
N TYR A 478 16.79 -3.47 -2.73
CA TYR A 478 16.49 -4.90 -2.56
C TYR A 478 17.31 -5.53 -1.43
N SER A 479 18.60 -5.23 -1.34
CA SER A 479 19.45 -5.67 -0.22
C SER A 479 18.90 -5.20 1.14
N ARG A 480 18.41 -3.96 1.21
CA ARG A 480 17.79 -3.43 2.43
C ARG A 480 16.47 -4.13 2.76
N ILE A 481 15.66 -4.46 1.75
CA ILE A 481 14.42 -5.23 1.92
C ILE A 481 14.73 -6.62 2.47
N LEU A 482 15.72 -7.33 1.91
CA LEU A 482 16.12 -8.65 2.42
C LEU A 482 16.61 -8.57 3.88
N SER A 483 17.46 -7.61 4.19
CA SER A 483 17.89 -7.37 5.58
C SER A 483 16.72 -6.99 6.49
N GLY A 484 15.74 -6.25 5.99
CA GLY A 484 14.52 -5.89 6.70
C GLY A 484 13.66 -7.11 7.05
N LEU A 485 13.50 -8.06 6.12
CA LEU A 485 12.80 -9.32 6.38
C LEU A 485 13.50 -10.14 7.47
N ILE A 486 14.83 -10.20 7.43
CA ILE A 486 15.63 -10.86 8.48
C ILE A 486 15.47 -10.15 9.82
N SER A 487 15.45 -8.81 9.83
CA SER A 487 15.23 -8.02 11.04
C SER A 487 13.86 -8.29 11.67
N ILE A 488 12.81 -8.40 10.87
CA ILE A 488 11.46 -8.77 11.34
C ILE A 488 11.51 -10.14 12.04
N PHE A 489 12.14 -11.13 11.42
CA PHE A 489 12.31 -12.45 12.04
C PHE A 489 13.06 -12.37 13.38
N THR A 490 14.18 -11.64 13.41
CA THR A 490 15.03 -11.54 14.59
C THR A 490 14.28 -10.91 15.78
N GLU A 491 13.44 -9.92 15.52
CA GLU A 491 12.74 -9.15 16.55
C GLU A 491 11.35 -9.72 16.89
N GLU A 492 10.63 -10.23 15.91
CA GLU A 492 9.26 -10.69 16.09
C GLU A 492 9.12 -12.21 16.04
N GLY A 493 10.15 -12.92 15.58
CA GLY A 493 10.25 -14.36 15.66
C GLY A 493 9.82 -15.14 14.43
N PHE A 494 9.12 -14.54 13.45
CA PHE A 494 8.73 -15.19 12.20
C PHE A 494 8.90 -14.23 11.02
N LEU A 495 9.08 -14.79 9.82
CA LEU A 495 9.06 -14.01 8.58
C LEU A 495 7.62 -13.61 8.21
N PRO A 496 7.42 -12.44 7.57
CA PRO A 496 6.11 -12.05 7.05
C PRO A 496 5.81 -12.80 5.74
N ALA A 497 4.52 -13.12 5.51
CA ALA A 497 4.01 -13.41 4.16
C ALA A 497 3.19 -12.22 3.63
N GLY A 498 2.37 -11.61 4.47
CA GLY A 498 1.79 -10.29 4.32
C GLY A 498 2.20 -9.41 5.49
N ARG A 499 2.36 -8.11 5.26
CA ARG A 499 2.71 -7.15 6.31
C ARG A 499 2.25 -5.76 5.94
N ALA A 500 1.57 -5.09 6.86
CA ALA A 500 1.25 -3.67 6.82
C ALA A 500 0.96 -3.17 8.23
N ALA A 501 1.02 -1.85 8.44
CA ALA A 501 0.79 -1.23 9.75
C ALA A 501 1.70 -1.78 10.86
N ASN A 502 2.93 -2.16 10.50
CA ASN A 502 3.96 -2.74 11.37
C ASN A 502 3.64 -4.15 11.92
N TRP A 503 2.71 -4.87 11.32
CA TRP A 503 2.30 -6.20 11.77
C TRP A 503 2.30 -7.21 10.62
N ASN A 504 2.75 -8.44 10.92
CA ASN A 504 2.56 -9.58 10.04
C ASN A 504 1.07 -9.94 9.97
N GLY A 505 0.61 -10.41 8.81
CA GLY A 505 -0.77 -10.85 8.66
C GLY A 505 -1.01 -11.63 7.39
N ARG A 506 -2.00 -12.50 7.45
CA ARG A 506 -2.61 -13.23 6.34
C ARG A 506 -1.66 -13.96 5.42
N VAL A 507 -1.17 -15.09 5.89
CA VAL A 507 -0.49 -16.07 5.03
C VAL A 507 -1.52 -16.70 4.08
N GLN A 508 -1.37 -16.47 2.79
CA GLN A 508 -2.33 -16.92 1.77
C GLN A 508 -2.17 -18.40 1.40
N GLY A 509 -0.99 -18.78 0.93
CA GLY A 509 -0.62 -20.15 0.60
C GLY A 509 0.63 -20.56 1.35
N GLY A 510 1.80 -20.60 0.68
CA GLY A 510 3.09 -20.85 1.29
C GLY A 510 3.68 -19.68 2.06
N THR A 511 4.89 -19.87 2.59
CA THR A 511 5.72 -18.84 3.22
C THR A 511 6.63 -18.20 2.18
N HIS A 512 6.16 -17.11 1.56
CA HIS A 512 6.82 -16.58 0.37
C HIS A 512 8.08 -15.75 0.67
N ALA A 513 8.28 -15.32 1.92
CA ALA A 513 9.56 -14.76 2.34
C ALA A 513 10.71 -15.79 2.21
N ASP A 514 10.41 -17.10 2.39
CA ASP A 514 11.38 -18.18 2.15
C ASP A 514 11.90 -18.13 0.71
N MET A 515 10.98 -17.94 -0.24
CA MET A 515 11.31 -17.84 -1.67
C MET A 515 12.16 -16.60 -1.97
N VAL A 516 11.78 -15.44 -1.37
CA VAL A 516 12.47 -14.17 -1.55
C VAL A 516 13.91 -14.24 -1.06
N LEU A 517 14.11 -14.76 0.16
CA LEU A 517 15.43 -14.88 0.76
C LEU A 517 16.30 -15.88 0.00
N ALA A 518 15.72 -17.03 -0.40
CA ALA A 518 16.44 -18.03 -1.16
C ALA A 518 16.83 -17.55 -2.58
N ASP A 519 15.95 -16.85 -3.28
CA ASP A 519 16.25 -16.27 -4.59
C ASP A 519 17.38 -15.24 -4.50
N GLY A 520 17.31 -14.35 -3.51
CA GLY A 520 18.37 -13.38 -3.22
C GLY A 520 19.70 -14.07 -2.91
N PHE A 521 19.69 -15.09 -2.05
CA PHE A 521 20.86 -15.86 -1.68
C PHE A 521 21.52 -16.56 -2.89
N VAL A 522 20.75 -17.34 -3.66
CA VAL A 522 21.26 -18.10 -4.80
C VAL A 522 21.91 -17.19 -5.84
N LYS A 523 21.31 -16.06 -6.11
CA LYS A 523 21.85 -15.07 -7.06
C LYS A 523 23.12 -14.40 -6.54
N SER A 524 23.18 -14.09 -5.22
CA SER A 524 24.38 -13.51 -4.59
C SER A 524 25.56 -14.47 -4.60
N VAL A 525 25.33 -15.74 -4.27
CA VAL A 525 26.38 -16.77 -4.24
C VAL A 525 26.97 -16.99 -5.64
N ARG A 526 26.16 -16.96 -6.68
CA ARG A 526 26.65 -17.04 -8.07
C ARG A 526 27.50 -15.82 -8.44
N ALA A 527 27.12 -14.63 -7.99
CA ALA A 527 27.93 -13.43 -8.20
C ALA A 527 29.32 -13.54 -7.53
N LEU A 528 29.39 -14.10 -6.32
CA LEU A 528 30.63 -14.32 -5.58
C LEU A 528 31.52 -15.40 -6.20
N SER A 529 30.98 -16.37 -6.92
CA SER A 529 31.76 -17.43 -7.61
C SER A 529 32.41 -16.97 -8.91
N GLY A 530 32.28 -15.68 -9.28
CA GLY A 530 32.87 -15.13 -10.51
C GLY A 530 32.11 -15.50 -11.79
N GLU A 531 31.03 -16.25 -11.67
CA GLU A 531 30.04 -16.35 -12.73
C GLU A 531 29.34 -14.99 -12.81
N THR A 532 29.41 -14.32 -13.94
CA THR A 532 28.94 -12.95 -14.18
C THR A 532 27.47 -12.76 -13.83
N GLY A 533 27.17 -12.86 -12.53
CA GLY A 533 25.91 -12.51 -11.92
C GLY A 533 25.89 -11.01 -11.68
N ARG A 534 25.19 -10.29 -12.51
CA ARG A 534 24.94 -8.88 -12.29
C ARG A 534 23.89 -8.73 -11.21
N GLY A 535 24.14 -7.87 -10.25
CA GLY A 535 23.28 -7.59 -9.14
C GLY A 535 23.90 -8.03 -7.82
N GLU A 536 25.11 -7.58 -7.55
CA GLU A 536 25.75 -7.75 -6.25
C GLU A 536 24.88 -7.16 -5.16
N LEU A 537 24.41 -8.03 -4.28
CA LEU A 537 23.72 -7.62 -3.06
C LEU A 537 24.74 -7.19 -2.02
N ASP A 538 24.27 -6.41 -1.04
CA ASP A 538 25.11 -5.96 0.06
C ASP A 538 25.70 -7.16 0.81
N SER A 539 27.01 -7.18 1.01
CA SER A 539 27.73 -8.24 1.73
C SER A 539 27.36 -8.34 3.21
N ARG A 540 26.63 -7.34 3.74
CA ARG A 540 26.15 -7.31 5.14
C ARG A 540 24.88 -8.11 5.38
N ILE A 541 24.25 -8.68 4.35
CA ILE A 541 23.08 -9.53 4.54
C ILE A 541 23.48 -10.80 5.29
N ASP A 542 22.86 -11.03 6.44
CA ASP A 542 23.12 -12.21 7.28
C ASP A 542 22.37 -13.44 6.74
N TRP A 543 23.02 -14.17 5.86
CA TRP A 543 22.45 -15.37 5.26
C TRP A 543 22.31 -16.54 6.22
N GLU A 544 23.12 -16.58 7.29
CA GLU A 544 22.96 -17.58 8.34
C GLU A 544 21.69 -17.37 9.14
N GLU A 545 21.41 -16.11 9.48
CA GLU A 545 20.17 -15.73 10.14
C GLU A 545 18.95 -15.90 9.22
N ALA A 546 19.09 -15.57 7.93
CA ALA A 546 18.08 -15.87 6.92
C ALA A 546 17.74 -17.36 6.87
N TYR A 547 18.75 -18.23 6.91
CA TYR A 547 18.56 -19.69 6.92
C TYR A 547 17.83 -20.15 8.20
N ARG A 548 18.16 -19.59 9.35
CA ARG A 548 17.43 -19.87 10.61
C ARG A 548 15.96 -19.48 10.51
N ALA A 549 15.69 -18.34 9.91
CA ALA A 549 14.33 -17.82 9.72
C ALA A 549 13.47 -18.77 8.86
N VAL A 550 13.94 -19.13 7.67
CA VAL A 550 13.20 -20.03 6.76
C VAL A 550 13.05 -21.44 7.33
N MET A 551 14.04 -21.93 8.10
CA MET A 551 13.95 -23.23 8.80
C MET A 551 12.89 -23.19 9.93
N LYS A 552 12.73 -22.05 10.61
CA LYS A 552 11.68 -21.91 11.62
C LYS A 552 10.29 -21.95 10.97
N ASP A 553 10.08 -21.20 9.91
CA ASP A 553 8.81 -21.24 9.15
C ASP A 553 8.47 -22.66 8.66
N ALA A 554 9.48 -23.42 8.27
CA ALA A 554 9.33 -24.80 7.78
C ALA A 554 9.09 -25.86 8.87
N SER A 555 9.37 -25.55 10.16
CA SER A 555 9.45 -26.58 11.20
C SER A 555 8.64 -26.26 12.46
N VAL A 556 8.27 -25.00 12.67
CA VAL A 556 7.58 -24.55 13.88
C VAL A 556 6.24 -23.97 13.51
N MET A 557 5.18 -24.58 14.03
CA MET A 557 3.83 -24.02 13.87
C MET A 557 3.70 -22.77 14.75
N PRO A 558 3.34 -21.62 14.17
CA PRO A 558 3.05 -20.44 14.96
C PRO A 558 1.77 -20.59 15.75
N GLU A 559 1.60 -19.73 16.76
CA GLU A 559 0.35 -19.68 17.50
C GLU A 559 -0.83 -19.35 16.58
N ARG A 560 -2.00 -19.96 16.85
CA ARG A 560 -3.22 -19.66 16.12
C ARG A 560 -3.66 -18.24 16.43
N ASN A 561 -3.92 -17.47 15.38
CA ASN A 561 -4.57 -16.18 15.52
C ASN A 561 -6.08 -16.32 15.25
N ALA A 562 -6.85 -15.42 15.87
CA ALA A 562 -8.29 -15.34 15.69
C ALA A 562 -8.67 -14.55 14.42
N ASP A 563 -8.08 -14.88 13.27
CA ASP A 563 -8.50 -14.26 12.00
C ASP A 563 -9.90 -14.78 11.60
N PRO A 564 -10.93 -13.91 11.58
CA PRO A 564 -12.30 -14.32 11.33
C PRO A 564 -12.56 -14.82 9.91
N VAL A 565 -11.62 -14.60 8.99
CA VAL A 565 -11.71 -15.02 7.59
C VAL A 565 -10.87 -16.27 7.33
N ALA A 566 -9.91 -16.56 8.19
CA ALA A 566 -8.97 -17.66 8.06
C ALA A 566 -8.94 -18.52 9.34
N PHE A 567 -10.08 -19.07 9.69
CA PHE A 567 -10.37 -19.69 11.00
C PHE A 567 -9.74 -21.09 11.19
N ASP A 568 -9.11 -21.66 10.20
CA ASP A 568 -8.41 -22.94 10.31
C ASP A 568 -6.98 -22.82 10.91
N GLY A 569 -6.67 -21.66 11.50
CA GLY A 569 -5.33 -21.34 11.98
C GLY A 569 -4.39 -20.93 10.89
N ALA A 570 -4.91 -20.44 9.75
CA ALA A 570 -4.13 -19.68 8.79
C ALA A 570 -3.63 -18.44 9.49
N THR A 571 -2.39 -18.39 9.60
CA THR A 571 -1.65 -17.65 10.59
C THR A 571 -1.32 -16.25 10.11
N LYS A 572 -0.99 -15.38 11.02
CA LYS A 572 -0.29 -14.13 10.71
C LYS A 572 1.00 -14.39 9.93
N GLU A 573 1.64 -15.52 10.18
CA GLU A 573 3.02 -15.82 9.83
C GLU A 573 3.23 -17.33 9.78
N GLY A 574 4.35 -17.80 9.25
CA GLY A 574 4.72 -19.20 9.21
C GLY A 574 3.75 -20.08 8.44
N ARG A 575 3.73 -21.37 8.75
CA ARG A 575 2.93 -22.38 8.03
C ARG A 575 1.81 -22.91 8.92
N GLY A 576 0.55 -22.75 8.48
CA GLY A 576 -0.59 -23.45 9.06
C GLY A 576 -0.67 -24.90 8.57
N ALA A 577 -1.42 -25.76 9.28
CA ALA A 577 -1.55 -27.20 8.97
C ALA A 577 -0.18 -27.94 8.87
N LEU A 578 0.80 -27.45 9.61
CA LEU A 578 2.17 -27.98 9.55
C LEU A 578 2.28 -29.36 10.17
N ASP A 579 1.42 -29.69 11.13
CA ASP A 579 1.28 -31.02 11.74
C ASP A 579 0.92 -32.09 10.69
N ASP A 580 -0.08 -31.85 9.86
CA ASP A 580 -0.43 -32.72 8.74
C ASP A 580 0.75 -32.85 7.78
N TYR A 581 1.32 -31.71 7.36
CA TYR A 581 2.38 -31.70 6.40
C TYR A 581 3.61 -32.49 6.86
N LEU A 582 4.04 -32.31 8.11
CA LEU A 582 5.23 -33.01 8.64
C LEU A 582 4.98 -34.48 8.94
N SER A 583 3.76 -34.84 9.35
CA SER A 583 3.45 -36.25 9.72
C SER A 583 3.02 -37.10 8.54
N LEU A 584 2.32 -36.53 7.57
CA LEU A 584 1.72 -37.27 6.45
C LEU A 584 2.47 -37.03 5.13
N GLY A 585 3.25 -35.94 5.02
CA GLY A 585 3.88 -35.50 3.79
C GLY A 585 2.91 -34.84 2.81
N PHE A 586 1.71 -34.46 3.27
CA PHE A 586 0.71 -33.70 2.52
C PHE A 586 -0.25 -33.04 3.51
N ILE A 587 -1.15 -32.17 3.00
CA ILE A 587 -2.16 -31.50 3.83
C ILE A 587 -3.53 -32.10 3.53
N THR A 588 -4.22 -32.51 4.57
CA THR A 588 -5.56 -33.10 4.45
C THR A 588 -6.62 -32.04 4.17
N ARG A 589 -7.75 -32.47 3.59
CA ARG A 589 -8.91 -31.63 3.33
C ARG A 589 -9.63 -31.15 4.61
N ASN A 590 -9.19 -31.58 5.78
CA ASN A 590 -9.63 -31.03 7.07
C ASN A 590 -9.18 -29.57 7.27
N HIS A 591 -8.16 -29.15 6.52
CA HIS A 591 -7.66 -27.79 6.49
C HIS A 591 -8.10 -27.09 5.22
N THR A 592 -8.38 -25.78 5.33
CA THR A 592 -8.67 -24.97 4.15
C THR A 592 -7.41 -24.78 3.31
N ARG A 593 -7.55 -24.47 2.05
CA ARG A 593 -6.43 -24.28 1.12
C ARG A 593 -5.48 -25.47 1.05
N SER A 594 -6.00 -26.67 1.31
CA SER A 594 -5.19 -27.90 1.42
C SER A 594 -4.38 -28.20 0.17
N VAL A 595 -4.96 -27.95 -1.01
CA VAL A 595 -4.27 -28.15 -2.29
C VAL A 595 -3.23 -27.08 -2.52
N SER A 596 -3.54 -25.78 -2.32
CA SER A 596 -2.57 -24.70 -2.46
C SER A 596 -1.35 -24.91 -1.57
N ARG A 597 -1.58 -25.15 -0.28
CA ARG A 597 -0.49 -25.36 0.69
C ARG A 597 0.29 -26.64 0.40
N GLY A 598 -0.40 -27.71 0.01
CA GLY A 598 0.22 -29.00 -0.32
C GLY A 598 1.13 -28.95 -1.54
N VAL A 599 1.00 -27.96 -2.41
CA VAL A 599 1.90 -27.71 -3.54
C VAL A 599 2.96 -26.64 -3.21
N GLU A 600 2.59 -25.60 -2.49
CA GLU A 600 3.48 -24.47 -2.23
C GLU A 600 4.51 -24.76 -1.12
N TYR A 601 4.17 -25.53 -0.08
CA TYR A 601 5.13 -25.89 0.95
C TYR A 601 6.33 -26.70 0.41
N PRO A 602 6.16 -27.71 -0.47
CA PRO A 602 7.27 -28.35 -1.17
C PRO A 602 8.11 -27.37 -2.00
N GLN A 603 7.51 -26.33 -2.60
CA GLN A 603 8.25 -25.31 -3.32
C GLN A 603 9.09 -24.44 -2.36
N ASN A 604 8.50 -24.06 -1.21
CA ASN A 604 9.27 -23.37 -0.17
C ASN A 604 10.40 -24.24 0.38
N ASP A 605 10.18 -25.55 0.60
CA ASP A 605 11.22 -26.48 1.03
C ASP A 605 12.34 -26.66 -0.01
N PHE A 606 12.02 -26.56 -1.31
CA PHE A 606 13.02 -26.48 -2.38
C PHE A 606 13.89 -25.22 -2.29
N ALA A 607 13.29 -24.09 -1.96
CA ALA A 607 14.02 -22.84 -1.73
C ALA A 607 14.98 -22.99 -0.53
N ILE A 608 14.51 -23.56 0.58
CA ILE A 608 15.33 -23.85 1.76
C ILE A 608 16.44 -24.86 1.45
N TYR A 609 16.15 -25.92 0.68
CA TYR A 609 17.15 -26.83 0.18
C TYR A 609 18.27 -26.11 -0.57
N SER A 610 17.91 -25.17 -1.44
CA SER A 610 18.89 -24.40 -2.22
C SER A 610 19.81 -23.56 -1.31
N MET A 611 19.24 -22.94 -0.26
CA MET A 611 20.02 -22.21 0.76
C MET A 611 20.90 -23.18 1.57
N ALA A 612 20.34 -24.29 2.07
CA ALA A 612 21.08 -25.27 2.86
C ALA A 612 22.29 -25.82 2.10
N HIS A 613 22.12 -26.15 0.82
CA HIS A 613 23.18 -26.59 -0.04
C HIS A 613 24.27 -25.55 -0.27
N GLY A 614 23.84 -24.29 -0.59
CA GLY A 614 24.78 -23.20 -0.84
C GLY A 614 25.55 -22.76 0.41
N LEU A 615 24.91 -22.78 1.59
CA LEU A 615 25.52 -22.50 2.90
C LEU A 615 26.32 -23.70 3.46
N LYS A 616 26.39 -24.80 2.74
CA LYS A 616 27.13 -26.01 3.14
C LYS A 616 26.66 -26.55 4.51
N LYS A 617 25.36 -26.58 4.73
CA LYS A 617 24.77 -27.18 5.93
C LYS A 617 25.01 -28.69 5.98
N SER A 618 24.69 -29.35 7.08
CA SER A 618 24.88 -30.80 7.21
C SER A 618 24.15 -31.55 6.08
N GLN A 619 24.73 -32.66 5.65
CA GLN A 619 24.13 -33.50 4.59
C GLN A 619 22.73 -33.98 4.97
N GLU A 620 22.49 -34.17 6.25
CA GLU A 620 21.17 -34.53 6.79
C GLU A 620 20.13 -33.41 6.54
N ALA A 621 20.46 -32.15 6.90
CA ALA A 621 19.58 -31.00 6.65
C ALA A 621 19.31 -30.81 5.16
N VAL A 622 20.34 -30.93 4.33
CA VAL A 622 20.21 -30.84 2.87
C VAL A 622 19.30 -31.94 2.32
N ASN A 623 19.50 -33.19 2.77
CA ASN A 623 18.69 -34.33 2.32
C ASN A 623 17.24 -34.22 2.79
N GLN A 624 16.97 -33.76 4.03
CA GLN A 624 15.65 -33.56 4.56
C GLN A 624 14.86 -32.57 3.71
N MET A 625 15.44 -31.39 3.42
CA MET A 625 14.75 -30.39 2.61
C MET A 625 14.55 -30.84 1.17
N ARG A 626 15.52 -31.58 0.60
CA ARG A 626 15.38 -32.19 -0.72
C ARG A 626 14.25 -33.22 -0.79
N GLU A 627 14.09 -34.03 0.24
CA GLU A 627 13.00 -35.01 0.34
C GLU A 627 11.65 -34.27 0.43
N ARG A 628 11.51 -33.29 1.35
CA ARG A 628 10.29 -32.52 1.53
C ARG A 628 9.89 -31.74 0.26
N ALA A 629 10.85 -31.23 -0.48
CA ALA A 629 10.63 -30.61 -1.78
C ALA A 629 9.95 -31.53 -2.81
N SER A 630 10.03 -32.84 -2.62
CA SER A 630 9.35 -33.83 -3.47
C SER A 630 7.92 -34.17 -3.04
N TRP A 631 7.47 -33.70 -1.86
CA TRP A 631 6.20 -34.10 -1.26
C TRP A 631 4.98 -33.56 -2.00
N TRP A 632 5.12 -32.61 -2.93
CA TRP A 632 4.04 -32.22 -3.84
C TRP A 632 3.42 -33.44 -4.56
N GLN A 633 4.19 -34.52 -4.76
CA GLN A 633 3.74 -35.77 -5.38
C GLN A 633 2.68 -36.48 -4.53
N ASN A 634 2.69 -36.26 -3.20
CA ASN A 634 1.68 -36.81 -2.31
C ASN A 634 0.33 -36.07 -2.44
N GLN A 635 0.34 -34.83 -2.95
CA GLN A 635 -0.85 -34.06 -3.26
C GLN A 635 -1.30 -34.24 -4.72
N TRP A 636 -0.51 -34.92 -5.56
CA TRP A 636 -0.81 -35.15 -6.97
C TRP A 636 -1.69 -36.38 -7.16
N ASN A 637 -2.92 -36.17 -7.64
CA ASN A 637 -3.87 -37.25 -7.99
C ASN A 637 -3.70 -37.63 -9.47
N PRO A 638 -3.06 -38.76 -9.79
CA PRO A 638 -2.79 -39.17 -11.16
C PRO A 638 -4.07 -39.58 -11.95
N THR A 639 -5.18 -39.83 -11.26
CA THR A 639 -6.46 -40.24 -11.89
C THR A 639 -7.45 -39.08 -12.04
N ALA A 640 -7.17 -37.95 -11.43
CA ALA A 640 -8.00 -36.76 -11.64
C ALA A 640 -7.92 -36.31 -13.10
N ASN A 641 -9.05 -36.02 -13.70
CA ASN A 641 -9.08 -35.60 -15.10
C ASN A 641 -10.10 -34.48 -15.33
N THR A 642 -9.91 -33.79 -16.43
CA THR A 642 -10.85 -32.79 -16.95
C THR A 642 -10.83 -32.75 -18.47
N THR A 643 -11.89 -32.28 -19.05
CA THR A 643 -12.04 -32.18 -20.52
C THR A 643 -12.08 -30.71 -20.92
N LEU A 644 -11.15 -30.31 -21.78
CA LEU A 644 -11.20 -29.00 -22.44
C LEU A 644 -11.82 -29.16 -23.83
N LYS A 645 -12.88 -28.39 -24.07
CA LYS A 645 -13.61 -28.41 -25.36
C LYS A 645 -12.65 -28.11 -26.52
N GLY A 646 -12.54 -29.06 -27.44
CA GLY A 646 -11.70 -28.97 -28.63
C GLY A 646 -10.22 -29.35 -28.40
N LEU A 647 -9.78 -29.62 -27.17
CA LEU A 647 -8.40 -29.99 -26.87
C LEU A 647 -8.25 -31.43 -26.34
N GLY A 648 -9.35 -32.02 -25.81
CA GLY A 648 -9.31 -33.40 -25.30
C GLY A 648 -9.35 -33.52 -23.77
N ILE A 649 -8.98 -34.71 -23.27
CA ILE A 649 -8.94 -35.07 -21.86
C ILE A 649 -7.52 -34.88 -21.34
N PHE A 650 -7.41 -34.21 -20.21
CA PHE A 650 -6.16 -34.04 -19.47
C PHE A 650 -6.28 -34.79 -18.14
N THR A 651 -5.20 -35.44 -17.72
CA THR A 651 -5.19 -36.32 -16.56
C THR A 651 -3.99 -36.00 -15.67
N GLY A 652 -4.20 -36.09 -14.34
CA GLY A 652 -3.20 -35.79 -13.32
C GLY A 652 -3.23 -34.34 -12.88
N PHE A 653 -3.70 -34.12 -11.64
CA PHE A 653 -3.82 -32.79 -11.03
C PHE A 653 -3.59 -32.86 -9.51
N PRO A 654 -3.09 -31.79 -8.88
CA PRO A 654 -3.12 -31.70 -7.42
C PRO A 654 -4.55 -31.82 -6.92
N GLY A 655 -4.79 -32.65 -5.93
CA GLY A 655 -6.13 -32.93 -5.45
C GLY A 655 -6.25 -32.97 -3.92
N PRO A 656 -7.44 -32.72 -3.38
CA PRO A 656 -7.69 -32.80 -1.96
C PRO A 656 -7.66 -34.26 -1.49
N ARG A 657 -7.15 -34.47 -0.28
CA ARG A 657 -6.84 -35.80 0.25
C ARG A 657 -7.31 -35.95 1.70
N ASN A 658 -7.78 -37.13 2.07
CA ASN A 658 -8.15 -37.49 3.43
C ASN A 658 -6.93 -38.02 4.22
N ALA A 659 -7.02 -38.04 5.55
CA ALA A 659 -5.95 -38.54 6.42
C ALA A 659 -5.61 -40.03 6.21
N ASP A 660 -6.58 -40.82 5.76
CA ASP A 660 -6.38 -42.23 5.36
C ASP A 660 -5.71 -42.40 3.99
N LYS A 661 -5.26 -41.31 3.40
CA LYS A 661 -4.59 -41.22 2.08
C LYS A 661 -5.51 -41.44 0.88
N THR A 662 -6.81 -41.56 1.05
CA THR A 662 -7.78 -41.61 -0.05
C THR A 662 -7.99 -40.22 -0.66
N TRP A 663 -8.35 -40.19 -1.94
CA TRP A 663 -8.66 -38.94 -2.62
C TRP A 663 -10.09 -38.51 -2.30
N ASN A 664 -10.24 -37.25 -1.89
CA ASN A 664 -11.55 -36.65 -1.64
C ASN A 664 -11.94 -35.73 -2.81
N VAL A 665 -12.53 -36.33 -3.83
CA VAL A 665 -12.91 -35.61 -5.06
C VAL A 665 -14.34 -35.04 -5.04
N THR A 666 -14.97 -34.97 -3.88
CA THR A 666 -16.30 -34.36 -3.74
C THR A 666 -16.24 -32.89 -4.11
N ALA A 667 -17.05 -32.48 -5.07
CA ALA A 667 -17.07 -31.12 -5.63
C ALA A 667 -15.70 -30.61 -6.16
N TYR A 668 -14.81 -31.55 -6.52
CA TYR A 668 -13.51 -31.25 -7.08
C TYR A 668 -13.60 -31.11 -8.61
N ASP A 669 -13.10 -29.99 -9.14
CA ASP A 669 -12.98 -29.73 -10.57
C ASP A 669 -11.65 -29.01 -10.86
N PRO A 670 -10.74 -29.61 -11.67
CA PRO A 670 -9.46 -28.96 -12.04
C PRO A 670 -9.59 -27.60 -12.70
N LEU A 671 -10.74 -27.28 -13.31
CA LEU A 671 -11.01 -26.01 -13.96
C LEU A 671 -11.67 -24.98 -13.06
N SER A 672 -11.91 -25.33 -11.80
CA SER A 672 -12.53 -24.46 -10.81
C SER A 672 -11.59 -24.17 -9.64
N CYS A 673 -11.84 -23.05 -8.98
CA CYS A 673 -11.25 -22.72 -7.67
C CYS A 673 -12.29 -22.85 -6.53
N GLY A 674 -13.50 -23.39 -6.81
CA GLY A 674 -14.59 -23.40 -5.86
C GLY A 674 -15.04 -21.96 -5.52
N THR A 675 -14.95 -21.59 -4.24
CA THR A 675 -15.20 -20.21 -3.78
C THR A 675 -14.03 -19.25 -4.08
N CYS A 676 -12.88 -19.75 -4.47
CA CYS A 676 -11.60 -19.03 -4.59
C CYS A 676 -11.13 -18.36 -3.29
N GLY A 677 -11.84 -18.52 -2.20
CA GLY A 677 -11.62 -17.83 -0.95
C GLY A 677 -10.79 -18.64 0.05
N TRP A 678 -10.81 -18.16 1.29
CA TRP A 678 -10.06 -18.74 2.39
C TRP A 678 -10.55 -20.12 2.81
N ASP A 679 -11.79 -20.47 2.48
CA ASP A 679 -12.47 -21.73 2.77
C ASP A 679 -12.31 -22.79 1.66
N ALA A 680 -11.78 -22.41 0.50
CA ALA A 680 -11.59 -23.32 -0.62
C ALA A 680 -10.40 -24.27 -0.42
N ASP A 681 -10.38 -25.37 -1.18
CA ASP A 681 -9.20 -26.24 -1.28
C ASP A 681 -8.02 -25.52 -1.94
N ILE A 682 -8.32 -24.58 -2.83
CA ILE A 682 -7.34 -23.78 -3.57
C ILE A 682 -7.70 -22.30 -3.45
N TYR A 683 -6.69 -21.48 -3.24
CA TYR A 683 -6.84 -20.04 -3.00
C TYR A 683 -6.49 -19.26 -4.27
N GLU A 684 -7.40 -18.38 -4.69
CA GLU A 684 -7.26 -17.40 -5.79
C GLU A 684 -6.73 -17.95 -7.12
N ALA A 685 -6.65 -19.27 -7.28
CA ALA A 685 -6.15 -19.92 -8.49
C ALA A 685 -7.01 -21.14 -8.83
N LYS A 686 -7.00 -21.55 -10.08
CA LYS A 686 -7.54 -22.85 -10.47
C LYS A 686 -6.51 -23.95 -10.21
N ILE A 687 -6.98 -25.16 -9.97
CA ILE A 687 -6.13 -26.33 -9.79
C ILE A 687 -5.22 -26.53 -11.02
N TRP A 688 -5.73 -26.24 -12.20
CA TRP A 688 -4.97 -26.24 -13.44
C TRP A 688 -3.72 -25.33 -13.38
N GLU A 689 -3.89 -24.11 -12.89
CA GLU A 689 -2.79 -23.13 -12.76
C GLU A 689 -1.76 -23.60 -11.73
N THR A 690 -2.22 -24.12 -10.59
CA THR A 690 -1.37 -24.61 -9.51
C THR A 690 -0.55 -25.83 -9.92
N ALA A 691 -1.03 -26.62 -10.90
CA ALA A 691 -0.28 -27.78 -11.40
C ALA A 691 1.09 -27.42 -12.00
N PHE A 692 1.30 -26.18 -12.43
CA PHE A 692 2.57 -25.69 -12.93
C PHE A 692 3.52 -25.16 -11.85
N SER A 693 3.07 -25.06 -10.60
CA SER A 693 3.87 -24.56 -9.47
C SER A 693 4.63 -25.66 -8.73
N VAL A 694 4.74 -26.86 -9.29
CA VAL A 694 5.41 -27.98 -8.64
C VAL A 694 6.95 -27.82 -8.65
N ALA A 695 7.59 -28.20 -7.55
CA ALA A 695 9.04 -28.15 -7.43
C ALA A 695 9.72 -29.15 -8.41
N PRO A 696 10.90 -28.80 -8.98
CA PRO A 696 11.63 -29.67 -9.90
C PRO A 696 12.04 -31.00 -9.26
N ARG A 697 11.97 -32.10 -10.00
CA ARG A 697 12.58 -33.37 -9.60
C ARG A 697 14.09 -33.30 -9.78
N HIS A 698 14.86 -33.51 -8.71
CA HIS A 698 16.30 -33.71 -8.84
C HIS A 698 16.63 -35.02 -9.52
N GLY A 699 17.36 -34.98 -10.64
CA GLY A 699 18.05 -36.10 -11.27
C GLY A 699 17.28 -36.89 -12.31
N GLN A 700 16.04 -36.59 -12.59
CA GLN A 700 15.33 -37.06 -13.79
C GLN A 700 14.85 -35.85 -14.57
N GLY A 701 15.33 -35.73 -15.83
CA GLY A 701 14.83 -34.71 -16.74
C GLY A 701 13.30 -34.78 -16.76
N HIS A 702 12.67 -33.60 -16.76
CA HIS A 702 11.21 -33.49 -16.84
C HIS A 702 10.68 -34.30 -18.03
N ARG A 703 10.27 -35.52 -17.78
CA ARG A 703 9.27 -36.18 -18.59
C ARG A 703 8.00 -36.16 -17.76
N CYS A 704 7.28 -35.08 -17.85
CA CYS A 704 5.81 -35.13 -17.72
C CYS A 704 5.33 -35.92 -18.96
N ASP A 705 5.45 -37.24 -18.89
CA ASP A 705 4.92 -38.09 -19.95
C ASP A 705 3.38 -38.04 -19.84
N GLY A 706 2.82 -37.00 -20.44
CA GLY A 706 1.38 -36.76 -20.42
C GLY A 706 0.96 -35.34 -20.79
N TRP A 707 1.90 -34.43 -21.01
CA TRP A 707 1.60 -33.08 -21.55
C TRP A 707 2.18 -32.89 -22.93
#